data_5eed43783d7bb57bf1ad7284024054a4
#
_entry.id   5eed43783d7bb57bf1ad7284024054a4
#
_cell.length_a   1.000
_cell.length_b   1.000
_cell.length_c   1.000
_cell.angle_alpha   90.00
_cell.angle_beta   90.00
_cell.angle_gamma   90.00
#
_symmetry.space_group_name_H-M   'P 1'
#
loop_
_entity.id
_entity.type
_entity.pdbx_description
1 polymer ?
#
loop_
_entity_poly.entity_id
_entity_poly.type
_entity_poly.pdbx_seq_one_letter_code
_entity_poly.pdbx_strand_id
1 'polypeptide(L)'
;MSVRWVVVYTLGTPNRPPLVAFFITPVMRSLLLLSLFAAAALADGPKDNIPAAVRPIPPTDKAVALPEADKVSLAKELAELRTAIDAAAKAQAKNPRLEEFLADIEIFHKAVDWAGKYNEYFNKAEFKTAHELVAEGKARAASFLKGETPWTRQTGLVVRGYKSKIDGSVQPYGMVIPDNYAGSLMRLDFWCHGRGETLSELAFLKDRRANVGQIPANNRLVLHLYGRYCCANKMAGEVDLWEAYAHARKSYNIDDDRLFIRGFSMGGAAVWQFGAHYTDRWCGINPGAGFSETPEFLNVFQNEDVSKIPSWQKTLWAWYNATDVAINFRNAPTVAYSGEIDRQKQAADVMAREMGKLGMELTHIIGPQTAHKIHPDSMVEIERRLAAIAASGRVRTPKEVSFATYFLRYDRMHWVQVDRLVEHWKQARVDAKLVDDRAIEVKTANVAGLTLDFAPGDSVQSLFAPTAVTIDGVKVLTSVKAGSDRSWKATFSRDAKSGEWTQVSEYADKGAHKRHGLSGPIDDAFMDAFLYVSPTGQPLNAKVGGWVKSEMERAAFEWRRQFRGVAPTKTDAQVKDEDIAKNNLVLWGDPSSNAILAKIVAKLPIQWTADKLVVDGKTYSAADHAPILVYPNPLNPQKYVVINSSFTYREYDYLNNARQVAKLPDWAVVDLKVAPDAVAPGAVPAAGFFDEAWQFRASK
;
A
#
# COMPACT_ATOMS: atom_id res chain seq x y z
N MET A 1 -13.78 28.11 -34.18
CA MET A 1 -14.38 29.44 -34.04
C MET A 1 -13.42 30.44 -34.64
N SER A 2 -13.86 31.13 -35.71
CA SER A 2 -13.02 32.07 -36.46
C SER A 2 -12.92 33.42 -35.72
N VAL A 3 -11.70 33.87 -35.52
CA VAL A 3 -11.42 35.22 -34.98
C VAL A 3 -11.54 36.23 -36.13
N ARG A 4 -12.51 37.14 -36.04
CA ARG A 4 -12.61 38.30 -36.96
C ARG A 4 -11.82 39.46 -36.38
N TRP A 5 -10.86 39.97 -37.16
CA TRP A 5 -10.12 41.19 -36.87
C TRP A 5 -10.93 42.38 -37.40
N VAL A 6 -11.14 43.38 -36.57
CA VAL A 6 -11.64 44.69 -36.98
C VAL A 6 -10.54 45.72 -36.73
N VAL A 7 -9.99 46.28 -37.79
CA VAL A 7 -9.01 47.36 -37.70
C VAL A 7 -9.75 48.67 -37.95
N VAL A 8 -9.72 49.56 -36.96
CA VAL A 8 -10.28 50.93 -37.09
C VAL A 8 -9.11 51.88 -37.31
N TYR A 9 -9.08 52.53 -38.49
CA TYR A 9 -8.14 53.61 -38.78
C TYR A 9 -8.75 54.98 -38.40
N THR A 10 -8.06 55.71 -37.53
CA THR A 10 -8.31 57.13 -37.29
C THR A 10 -7.30 57.96 -38.07
N LEU A 11 -7.78 58.81 -38.94
CA LEU A 11 -6.96 59.79 -39.66
C LEU A 11 -6.58 60.93 -38.71
N GLY A 12 -5.28 61.14 -38.48
CA GLY A 12 -4.79 62.30 -37.78
C GLY A 12 -3.44 62.17 -37.09
N THR A 13 -2.39 62.70 -37.72
CA THR A 13 -1.02 63.06 -37.25
C THR A 13 0.03 61.97 -37.08
N PRO A 14 1.22 62.11 -37.66
CA PRO A 14 2.31 61.15 -37.62
C PRO A 14 3.15 61.38 -36.38
N ASN A 15 3.33 60.30 -35.60
CA ASN A 15 4.30 60.12 -34.49
C ASN A 15 3.74 59.67 -33.15
N ARG A 16 2.82 58.70 -33.15
CA ARG A 16 2.63 57.85 -31.95
C ARG A 16 2.30 56.40 -32.34
N PRO A 17 2.84 55.38 -31.66
CA PRO A 17 2.44 53.99 -31.93
C PRO A 17 0.98 53.76 -31.49
N PRO A 18 0.22 52.86 -32.13
CA PRO A 18 -1.17 52.62 -31.80
C PRO A 18 -1.33 51.95 -30.44
N LEU A 19 -2.21 52.51 -29.62
CA LEU A 19 -2.67 51.91 -28.38
C LEU A 19 -3.63 50.75 -28.73
N VAL A 20 -3.23 49.53 -28.45
CA VAL A 20 -4.09 48.36 -28.56
C VAL A 20 -4.87 48.22 -27.26
N ALA A 21 -6.14 48.58 -27.27
CA ALA A 21 -7.04 48.33 -26.14
C ALA A 21 -7.64 46.93 -26.23
N PHE A 22 -7.34 46.09 -25.28
CA PHE A 22 -7.95 44.76 -25.14
C PHE A 22 -9.30 44.89 -24.41
N PHE A 23 -10.40 44.65 -25.09
CA PHE A 23 -11.70 44.46 -24.47
C PHE A 23 -11.87 43.00 -24.10
N ILE A 24 -11.77 42.67 -22.79
CA ILE A 24 -12.08 41.34 -22.24
C ILE A 24 -13.60 41.29 -22.03
N THR A 25 -14.29 40.40 -22.74
CA THR A 25 -15.71 40.15 -22.54
C THR A 25 -16.02 39.54 -21.15
N PRO A 26 -17.22 39.74 -20.59
CA PRO A 26 -17.59 39.20 -19.28
C PRO A 26 -17.41 37.68 -19.16
N VAL A 27 -17.55 36.95 -20.25
CA VAL A 27 -17.35 35.48 -20.27
C VAL A 27 -15.87 35.09 -20.05
N MET A 28 -14.91 35.87 -20.55
CA MET A 28 -13.47 35.62 -20.27
C MET A 28 -13.08 35.97 -18.84
N ARG A 29 -13.76 36.98 -18.22
CA ARG A 29 -13.53 37.26 -16.80
C ARG A 29 -14.04 36.12 -15.88
N SER A 30 -15.15 35.50 -16.23
CA SER A 30 -15.67 34.33 -15.47
C SER A 30 -14.79 33.07 -15.64
N LEU A 31 -14.23 32.86 -16.84
CA LEU A 31 -13.28 31.74 -17.06
C LEU A 31 -11.92 31.99 -16.40
N LEU A 32 -11.42 33.23 -16.33
CA LEU A 32 -10.21 33.56 -15.58
C LEU A 32 -10.44 33.43 -14.05
N LEU A 33 -11.62 33.77 -13.54
CA LEU A 33 -11.98 33.62 -12.13
C LEU A 33 -12.20 32.15 -11.73
N LEU A 34 -12.73 31.30 -12.62
CA LEU A 34 -12.84 29.85 -12.39
C LEU A 34 -11.46 29.16 -12.41
N SER A 35 -10.50 29.65 -13.20
CA SER A 35 -9.14 29.07 -13.22
C SER A 35 -8.31 29.44 -11.99
N LEU A 36 -8.66 30.52 -11.28
CA LEU A 36 -7.99 30.91 -10.03
C LEU A 36 -8.47 30.13 -8.79
N PHE A 37 -9.65 29.50 -8.84
CA PHE A 37 -10.13 28.65 -7.75
C PHE A 37 -9.75 27.17 -7.85
N ALA A 38 -9.20 26.71 -8.99
CA ALA A 38 -8.65 25.36 -9.15
C ALA A 38 -7.20 25.20 -8.65
N ALA A 39 -6.59 26.27 -8.12
CA ALA A 39 -5.16 26.30 -7.76
C ALA A 39 -4.89 26.09 -6.27
N ALA A 40 -5.79 25.47 -5.53
CA ALA A 40 -5.54 25.13 -4.13
C ALA A 40 -5.71 23.63 -3.84
N ALA A 41 -5.17 22.76 -4.69
CA ALA A 41 -4.65 21.49 -4.22
C ALA A 41 -3.40 21.85 -3.41
N LEU A 42 -3.58 21.97 -2.11
CA LEU A 42 -2.58 22.45 -1.17
C LEU A 42 -1.40 21.46 -1.18
N ALA A 43 -0.28 21.89 -1.75
CA ALA A 43 0.99 21.24 -1.47
C ALA A 43 1.15 21.14 0.05
N ASP A 44 1.61 19.98 0.53
CA ASP A 44 1.94 19.77 1.93
C ASP A 44 2.79 20.93 2.48
N GLY A 45 2.57 21.30 3.73
CA GLY A 45 3.28 22.42 4.34
C GLY A 45 3.04 22.50 5.85
N PRO A 46 3.74 23.41 6.58
CA PRO A 46 3.67 23.50 8.04
C PRO A 46 2.27 23.68 8.62
N LYS A 47 1.32 24.22 7.83
CA LYS A 47 -0.08 24.34 8.23
C LYS A 47 -0.79 22.99 8.42
N ASP A 48 -0.24 21.91 7.86
CA ASP A 48 -0.75 20.56 8.05
C ASP A 48 -0.29 19.95 9.37
N ASN A 49 0.63 20.61 10.10
CA ASN A 49 1.11 20.23 11.43
C ASN A 49 0.11 20.59 12.54
N ILE A 50 -1.19 20.55 12.27
CA ILE A 50 -2.22 20.72 13.27
C ILE A 50 -2.47 19.38 13.97
N PRO A 51 -2.68 19.34 15.30
CA PRO A 51 -3.08 18.11 15.98
C PRO A 51 -4.32 17.48 15.34
N ALA A 52 -4.36 16.16 15.18
CA ALA A 52 -5.47 15.43 14.55
C ALA A 52 -6.82 15.66 15.25
N ALA A 53 -6.81 15.96 16.55
CA ALA A 53 -8.00 16.30 17.32
C ALA A 53 -8.74 17.55 16.83
N VAL A 54 -8.06 18.46 16.13
CA VAL A 54 -8.64 19.68 15.57
C VAL A 54 -8.95 19.58 14.07
N ARG A 55 -8.50 18.51 13.39
CA ARG A 55 -8.78 18.25 11.98
C ARG A 55 -9.10 16.77 11.75
N PRO A 56 -10.37 16.39 11.77
CA PRO A 56 -10.77 15.00 11.50
C PRO A 56 -10.48 14.63 10.05
N ILE A 57 -10.04 13.39 9.83
CA ILE A 57 -9.87 12.79 8.49
C ILE A 57 -10.55 11.41 8.51
N PRO A 58 -11.60 11.18 7.71
CA PRO A 58 -12.28 12.11 6.77
C PRO A 58 -12.81 13.39 7.46
N PRO A 59 -12.91 14.52 6.74
CA PRO A 59 -13.31 15.81 7.32
C PRO A 59 -14.83 15.86 7.57
N THR A 60 -15.30 15.03 8.50
CA THR A 60 -16.73 14.89 8.84
C THR A 60 -17.35 16.16 9.43
N ASP A 61 -16.52 17.08 9.90
CA ASP A 61 -16.90 18.46 10.26
C ASP A 61 -17.36 19.29 9.06
N LYS A 62 -16.97 18.90 7.84
CA LYS A 62 -17.39 19.52 6.57
C LYS A 62 -18.51 18.74 5.87
N ALA A 63 -19.03 17.70 6.50
CA ALA A 63 -20.10 16.91 5.91
C ALA A 63 -21.39 17.73 5.73
N VAL A 64 -22.10 17.43 4.67
CA VAL A 64 -23.41 18.03 4.36
C VAL A 64 -24.49 17.09 4.89
N ALA A 65 -25.38 17.64 5.72
CA ALA A 65 -26.47 16.87 6.31
C ALA A 65 -27.40 16.34 5.21
N LEU A 66 -27.64 15.03 5.22
CA LEU A 66 -28.60 14.36 4.34
C LEU A 66 -30.04 14.81 4.75
N PRO A 67 -30.88 15.30 3.82
CA PRO A 67 -32.27 15.61 4.10
C PRO A 67 -33.03 14.43 4.67
N GLU A 68 -34.01 14.65 5.56
CA GLU A 68 -34.71 13.57 6.23
C GLU A 68 -35.48 12.66 5.24
N ALA A 69 -36.08 13.27 4.20
CA ALA A 69 -36.74 12.51 3.14
C ALA A 69 -35.80 11.55 2.43
N ASP A 70 -34.56 11.99 2.12
CA ASP A 70 -33.53 11.15 1.49
C ASP A 70 -33.04 10.07 2.45
N LYS A 71 -32.91 10.34 3.76
CA LYS A 71 -32.54 9.32 4.76
C LYS A 71 -33.55 8.17 4.77
N VAL A 72 -34.85 8.51 4.84
CA VAL A 72 -35.93 7.51 4.84
C VAL A 72 -35.95 6.71 3.53
N SER A 73 -35.84 7.40 2.39
CA SER A 73 -35.82 6.76 1.07
C SER A 73 -34.60 5.84 0.89
N LEU A 74 -33.41 6.34 1.19
CA LEU A 74 -32.17 5.55 1.06
C LEU A 74 -32.13 4.38 2.03
N ALA A 75 -32.63 4.50 3.26
CA ALA A 75 -32.71 3.39 4.20
C ALA A 75 -33.59 2.25 3.64
N LYS A 76 -34.75 2.59 3.04
CA LYS A 76 -35.61 1.62 2.35
C LYS A 76 -34.90 0.99 1.15
N GLU A 77 -34.31 1.80 0.30
CA GLU A 77 -33.64 1.34 -0.93
C GLU A 77 -32.43 0.45 -0.62
N LEU A 78 -31.65 0.75 0.44
CA LEU A 78 -30.54 -0.10 0.91
C LEU A 78 -31.04 -1.46 1.44
N ALA A 79 -32.16 -1.47 2.19
CA ALA A 79 -32.78 -2.72 2.65
C ALA A 79 -33.26 -3.59 1.47
N GLU A 80 -33.86 -2.96 0.45
CA GLU A 80 -34.24 -3.66 -0.79
C GLU A 80 -33.02 -4.19 -1.55
N LEU A 81 -31.94 -3.39 -1.66
CA LEU A 81 -30.69 -3.84 -2.27
C LEU A 81 -30.08 -5.02 -1.49
N ARG A 82 -30.05 -4.97 -0.16
CA ARG A 82 -29.55 -6.08 0.67
C ARG A 82 -30.35 -7.36 0.39
N THR A 83 -31.68 -7.24 0.39
CA THR A 83 -32.57 -8.37 0.06
C THR A 83 -32.28 -8.95 -1.33
N ALA A 84 -32.06 -8.09 -2.33
CA ALA A 84 -31.72 -8.53 -3.69
C ALA A 84 -30.36 -9.23 -3.76
N ILE A 85 -29.35 -8.74 -3.03
CA ILE A 85 -28.04 -9.37 -2.91
C ILE A 85 -28.15 -10.76 -2.28
N ASP A 86 -28.91 -10.89 -1.18
CA ASP A 86 -29.07 -12.16 -0.46
C ASP A 86 -29.84 -13.18 -1.31
N ALA A 87 -30.85 -12.74 -2.06
CA ALA A 87 -31.57 -13.59 -3.01
C ALA A 87 -30.67 -14.09 -4.15
N ALA A 88 -29.84 -13.19 -4.73
CA ALA A 88 -28.88 -13.56 -5.77
C ALA A 88 -27.82 -14.52 -5.24
N ALA A 89 -27.28 -14.27 -4.03
CA ALA A 89 -26.33 -15.16 -3.38
C ALA A 89 -26.89 -16.58 -3.17
N LYS A 90 -28.14 -16.66 -2.69
CA LYS A 90 -28.83 -17.94 -2.50
C LYS A 90 -29.06 -18.67 -3.84
N ALA A 91 -29.53 -17.97 -4.85
CA ALA A 91 -29.78 -18.54 -6.17
C ALA A 91 -28.50 -19.04 -6.85
N GLN A 92 -27.40 -18.33 -6.67
CA GLN A 92 -26.10 -18.62 -7.26
C GLN A 92 -25.13 -19.35 -6.31
N ALA A 93 -25.62 -20.00 -5.24
CA ALA A 93 -24.79 -20.64 -4.20
C ALA A 93 -23.80 -21.69 -4.73
N LYS A 94 -24.05 -22.26 -5.91
CA LYS A 94 -23.16 -23.24 -6.57
C LYS A 94 -22.19 -22.59 -7.56
N ASN A 95 -22.24 -21.28 -7.77
CA ASN A 95 -21.37 -20.58 -8.69
C ASN A 95 -19.94 -20.51 -8.09
N PRO A 96 -18.91 -21.05 -8.77
CA PRO A 96 -17.54 -21.03 -8.23
C PRO A 96 -16.95 -19.63 -8.10
N ARG A 97 -17.53 -18.62 -8.75
CA ARG A 97 -17.14 -17.21 -8.70
C ARG A 97 -18.13 -16.36 -7.87
N LEU A 98 -18.92 -16.98 -6.99
CA LEU A 98 -19.95 -16.30 -6.22
C LEU A 98 -19.42 -15.07 -5.47
N GLU A 99 -18.38 -15.25 -4.64
CA GLU A 99 -17.81 -14.17 -3.83
C GLU A 99 -17.29 -12.99 -4.66
N GLU A 100 -16.77 -13.29 -5.85
CA GLU A 100 -16.27 -12.29 -6.79
C GLU A 100 -17.39 -11.40 -7.32
N PHE A 101 -18.49 -12.02 -7.81
CA PHE A 101 -19.60 -11.26 -8.38
C PHE A 101 -20.45 -10.57 -7.32
N LEU A 102 -20.54 -11.14 -6.12
CA LEU A 102 -21.19 -10.47 -4.99
C LEU A 102 -20.44 -9.19 -4.61
N ALA A 103 -19.11 -9.22 -4.57
CA ALA A 103 -18.31 -8.04 -4.26
C ALA A 103 -18.55 -6.89 -5.26
N ASP A 104 -18.74 -7.20 -6.56
CA ASP A 104 -19.09 -6.22 -7.60
C ASP A 104 -20.46 -5.54 -7.38
N ILE A 105 -21.31 -6.13 -6.55
CA ILE A 105 -22.63 -5.60 -6.20
C ILE A 105 -22.59 -4.94 -4.82
N GLU A 106 -21.90 -5.54 -3.86
CA GLU A 106 -21.83 -5.08 -2.47
C GLU A 106 -21.10 -3.73 -2.32
N ILE A 107 -20.21 -3.36 -3.26
CA ILE A 107 -19.57 -2.03 -3.28
C ILE A 107 -20.60 -0.90 -3.28
N PHE A 108 -21.72 -1.06 -3.98
CA PHE A 108 -22.78 -0.05 -4.04
C PHE A 108 -23.51 0.09 -2.71
N HIS A 109 -23.83 -1.04 -2.08
CA HIS A 109 -24.45 -1.05 -0.76
C HIS A 109 -23.53 -0.38 0.27
N LYS A 110 -22.26 -0.83 0.36
CA LYS A 110 -21.28 -0.29 1.30
C LYS A 110 -21.09 1.21 1.12
N ALA A 111 -20.92 1.68 -0.12
CA ALA A 111 -20.65 3.09 -0.40
C ALA A 111 -21.73 4.02 0.13
N VAL A 112 -23.00 3.64 -0.05
CA VAL A 112 -24.13 4.46 0.37
C VAL A 112 -24.45 4.30 1.87
N ASP A 113 -24.40 3.05 2.37
CA ASP A 113 -24.58 2.77 3.81
C ASP A 113 -23.53 3.50 4.65
N TRP A 114 -22.26 3.46 4.26
CA TRP A 114 -21.18 4.11 4.99
C TRP A 114 -21.24 5.63 4.92
N ALA A 115 -21.60 6.20 3.76
CA ALA A 115 -21.77 7.65 3.65
C ALA A 115 -22.86 8.16 4.60
N GLY A 116 -23.98 7.43 4.75
CA GLY A 116 -25.02 7.77 5.71
C GLY A 116 -24.62 7.53 7.16
N LYS A 117 -24.11 6.33 7.45
CA LYS A 117 -23.76 5.88 8.81
C LYS A 117 -22.65 6.70 9.46
N TYR A 118 -21.68 7.15 8.66
CA TYR A 118 -20.47 7.83 9.15
C TYR A 118 -20.43 9.33 8.81
N ASN A 119 -21.52 9.89 8.30
CA ASN A 119 -21.62 11.30 7.93
C ASN A 119 -20.55 11.72 6.92
N GLU A 120 -20.45 10.97 5.81
CA GLU A 120 -19.43 11.14 4.77
C GLU A 120 -20.03 11.60 3.43
N TYR A 121 -21.10 12.40 3.45
CA TYR A 121 -21.57 13.20 2.31
C TYR A 121 -20.89 14.56 2.35
N PHE A 122 -20.15 14.94 1.33
CA PHE A 122 -19.35 16.17 1.31
C PHE A 122 -19.90 17.24 0.36
N ASN A 123 -20.89 16.91 -0.44
CA ASN A 123 -21.63 17.87 -1.25
C ASN A 123 -23.06 17.38 -1.55
N LYS A 124 -23.98 18.32 -1.82
CA LYS A 124 -25.40 18.01 -2.06
C LYS A 124 -25.65 17.13 -3.30
N ALA A 125 -24.75 17.18 -4.31
CA ALA A 125 -24.89 16.34 -5.51
C ALA A 125 -24.70 14.85 -5.19
N GLU A 126 -24.07 14.50 -4.07
CA GLU A 126 -23.87 13.12 -3.64
C GLU A 126 -25.17 12.45 -3.19
N PHE A 127 -26.21 13.22 -2.79
CA PHE A 127 -27.50 12.65 -2.43
C PHE A 127 -28.16 11.96 -3.64
N LYS A 128 -28.20 12.64 -4.79
CA LYS A 128 -28.66 12.05 -6.05
C LYS A 128 -27.80 10.85 -6.46
N THR A 129 -26.47 10.98 -6.31
CA THR A 129 -25.53 9.90 -6.60
C THR A 129 -25.81 8.66 -5.75
N ALA A 130 -26.16 8.82 -4.47
CA ALA A 130 -26.48 7.70 -3.59
C ALA A 130 -27.64 6.85 -4.14
N HIS A 131 -28.74 7.50 -4.56
CA HIS A 131 -29.88 6.81 -5.19
C HIS A 131 -29.46 6.11 -6.51
N GLU A 132 -28.65 6.76 -7.34
CA GLU A 132 -28.14 6.19 -8.59
C GLU A 132 -27.27 4.95 -8.34
N LEU A 133 -26.41 4.97 -7.32
CA LEU A 133 -25.58 3.82 -6.96
C LEU A 133 -26.39 2.66 -6.43
N VAL A 134 -27.41 2.92 -5.58
CA VAL A 134 -28.31 1.86 -5.11
C VAL A 134 -29.08 1.24 -6.27
N ALA A 135 -29.57 2.07 -7.21
CA ALA A 135 -30.26 1.58 -8.40
C ALA A 135 -29.36 0.68 -9.27
N GLU A 136 -28.08 1.05 -9.47
CA GLU A 136 -27.12 0.20 -10.20
C GLU A 136 -26.84 -1.09 -9.45
N GLY A 137 -26.67 -1.04 -8.13
CA GLY A 137 -26.52 -2.24 -7.30
C GLY A 137 -27.69 -3.20 -7.44
N LYS A 138 -28.95 -2.70 -7.41
CA LYS A 138 -30.16 -3.49 -7.63
C LYS A 138 -30.18 -4.11 -9.05
N ALA A 139 -29.80 -3.35 -10.07
CA ALA A 139 -29.76 -3.86 -11.45
C ALA A 139 -28.74 -5.00 -11.60
N ARG A 140 -27.53 -4.86 -11.01
CA ARG A 140 -26.52 -5.93 -10.99
C ARG A 140 -27.01 -7.15 -10.20
N ALA A 141 -27.64 -6.96 -9.04
CA ALA A 141 -28.22 -8.06 -8.27
C ALA A 141 -29.30 -8.82 -9.06
N ALA A 142 -30.17 -8.10 -9.78
CA ALA A 142 -31.20 -8.70 -10.63
C ALA A 142 -30.62 -9.49 -11.81
N SER A 143 -29.53 -9.00 -12.43
CA SER A 143 -28.80 -9.75 -13.47
C SER A 143 -28.15 -10.99 -12.88
N PHE A 144 -27.45 -10.85 -11.74
CA PHE A 144 -26.76 -11.98 -11.12
C PHE A 144 -27.71 -13.04 -10.56
N LEU A 145 -28.91 -12.67 -10.14
CA LEU A 145 -29.98 -13.62 -9.78
C LEU A 145 -30.25 -14.61 -10.91
N LYS A 146 -30.12 -14.16 -12.18
CA LYS A 146 -30.28 -15.00 -13.40
C LYS A 146 -28.97 -15.67 -13.83
N GLY A 147 -27.86 -15.46 -13.11
CA GLY A 147 -26.52 -15.95 -13.48
C GLY A 147 -25.80 -15.07 -14.50
N GLU A 148 -26.30 -13.88 -14.79
CA GLU A 148 -25.72 -12.94 -15.75
C GLU A 148 -24.82 -11.91 -15.07
N THR A 149 -23.68 -11.59 -15.70
CA THR A 149 -22.70 -10.61 -15.19
C THR A 149 -22.24 -9.66 -16.30
N PRO A 150 -23.15 -8.85 -16.91
CA PRO A 150 -22.84 -8.06 -18.10
C PRO A 150 -21.70 -7.06 -17.88
N TRP A 151 -21.54 -6.50 -16.68
CA TRP A 151 -20.47 -5.56 -16.34
C TRP A 151 -19.05 -6.14 -16.48
N THR A 152 -18.89 -7.48 -16.49
CA THR A 152 -17.59 -8.15 -16.68
C THR A 152 -17.10 -8.13 -18.12
N ARG A 153 -17.97 -7.80 -19.07
CA ARG A 153 -17.68 -7.74 -20.52
C ARG A 153 -17.93 -6.35 -21.12
N GLN A 154 -18.36 -5.41 -20.31
CA GLN A 154 -18.63 -4.04 -20.72
C GLN A 154 -17.32 -3.32 -21.05
N THR A 155 -17.32 -2.52 -22.13
CA THR A 155 -16.26 -1.54 -22.46
C THR A 155 -16.56 -0.18 -21.82
N GLY A 156 -15.62 0.75 -21.89
CA GLY A 156 -15.71 2.07 -21.27
C GLY A 156 -15.43 2.04 -19.77
N LEU A 157 -16.20 2.79 -19.00
CA LEU A 157 -16.00 2.94 -17.55
C LEU A 157 -16.79 1.87 -16.79
N VAL A 158 -16.10 1.09 -16.01
CA VAL A 158 -16.68 0.02 -15.20
C VAL A 158 -16.14 0.06 -13.78
N VAL A 159 -17.02 0.20 -12.79
CA VAL A 159 -16.62 0.03 -11.39
C VAL A 159 -16.77 -1.44 -10.99
N ARG A 160 -15.78 -1.94 -10.29
CA ARG A 160 -15.68 -3.32 -9.83
C ARG A 160 -15.40 -3.35 -8.33
N GLY A 161 -15.60 -4.51 -7.72
CA GLY A 161 -15.31 -4.73 -6.32
C GLY A 161 -14.68 -6.09 -6.06
N TYR A 162 -13.89 -6.17 -4.99
CA TYR A 162 -13.36 -7.43 -4.48
C TYR A 162 -13.53 -7.51 -2.97
N LYS A 163 -13.51 -8.72 -2.42
CA LYS A 163 -13.52 -8.96 -0.98
C LYS A 163 -12.09 -9.17 -0.51
N SER A 164 -11.62 -8.29 0.37
CA SER A 164 -10.26 -8.34 0.88
C SER A 164 -10.05 -9.54 1.80
N LYS A 165 -8.89 -10.18 1.69
CA LYS A 165 -8.46 -11.26 2.57
C LYS A 165 -8.00 -10.77 3.94
N ILE A 166 -7.62 -9.49 4.06
CA ILE A 166 -7.12 -8.92 5.31
C ILE A 166 -8.21 -8.90 6.38
N ASP A 167 -9.39 -8.35 6.04
CA ASP A 167 -10.46 -8.02 6.97
C ASP A 167 -11.88 -8.41 6.48
N GLY A 168 -11.97 -9.07 5.34
CA GLY A 168 -13.24 -9.46 4.73
C GLY A 168 -14.05 -8.31 4.14
N SER A 169 -13.54 -7.08 4.16
CA SER A 169 -14.24 -5.92 3.63
C SER A 169 -14.32 -5.94 2.11
N VAL A 170 -15.43 -5.40 1.58
CA VAL A 170 -15.57 -5.16 0.15
C VAL A 170 -14.90 -3.83 -0.21
N GLN A 171 -14.02 -3.85 -1.23
CA GLN A 171 -13.25 -2.70 -1.68
C GLN A 171 -13.47 -2.44 -3.17
N PRO A 172 -13.68 -1.17 -3.59
CA PRO A 172 -13.91 -0.82 -4.98
C PRO A 172 -12.63 -0.57 -5.75
N TYR A 173 -12.68 -0.74 -7.06
CA TYR A 173 -11.73 -0.21 -8.02
C TYR A 173 -12.44 0.18 -9.32
N GLY A 174 -11.81 1.06 -10.13
CA GLY A 174 -12.34 1.47 -11.43
C GLY A 174 -11.55 0.82 -12.57
N MET A 175 -12.25 0.41 -13.63
CA MET A 175 -11.62 -0.01 -14.89
C MET A 175 -11.98 0.95 -16.00
N VAL A 176 -11.00 1.26 -16.85
CA VAL A 176 -11.26 1.86 -18.16
C VAL A 176 -10.86 0.83 -19.21
N ILE A 177 -11.84 0.39 -19.97
CA ILE A 177 -11.71 -0.70 -20.94
C ILE A 177 -11.93 -0.10 -22.34
N PRO A 178 -10.93 -0.15 -23.23
CA PRO A 178 -11.05 0.46 -24.56
C PRO A 178 -12.14 -0.21 -25.39
N ASP A 179 -12.80 0.55 -26.28
CA ASP A 179 -13.92 0.07 -27.09
C ASP A 179 -13.56 -1.12 -28.00
N ASN A 180 -12.28 -1.19 -28.41
CA ASN A 180 -11.76 -2.28 -29.23
C ASN A 180 -11.33 -3.53 -28.42
N TYR A 181 -11.60 -3.59 -27.13
CA TYR A 181 -11.28 -4.77 -26.32
C TYR A 181 -12.24 -5.91 -26.61
N ALA A 182 -11.73 -6.94 -27.26
CA ALA A 182 -12.47 -8.15 -27.58
C ALA A 182 -11.96 -9.40 -26.80
N GLY A 183 -11.39 -9.20 -25.61
CA GLY A 183 -10.82 -10.30 -24.82
C GLY A 183 -9.38 -10.66 -25.22
N SER A 184 -8.72 -9.87 -26.05
CA SER A 184 -7.30 -10.04 -26.39
C SER A 184 -6.37 -9.77 -25.23
N LEU A 185 -5.18 -10.36 -25.24
CA LEU A 185 -4.12 -10.08 -24.27
C LEU A 185 -3.73 -8.60 -24.38
N MET A 186 -3.79 -7.85 -23.27
CA MET A 186 -3.65 -6.40 -23.29
C MET A 186 -2.82 -5.88 -22.12
N ARG A 187 -2.02 -4.82 -22.39
CA ARG A 187 -1.30 -4.02 -21.39
C ARG A 187 -2.25 -3.51 -20.32
N LEU A 188 -1.80 -3.48 -19.06
CA LEU A 188 -2.49 -2.84 -17.94
C LEU A 188 -1.65 -1.71 -17.34
N ASP A 189 -2.25 -0.53 -17.24
CA ASP A 189 -1.73 0.59 -16.46
C ASP A 189 -2.51 0.68 -15.14
N PHE A 190 -1.83 0.55 -14.02
CA PHE A 190 -2.37 0.90 -12.71
C PHE A 190 -2.26 2.41 -12.52
N TRP A 191 -3.31 3.02 -11.97
CA TRP A 191 -3.32 4.42 -11.60
C TRP A 191 -3.56 4.59 -10.11
N CYS A 192 -2.55 5.14 -9.40
CA CYS A 192 -2.64 5.54 -8.00
C CYS A 192 -3.10 7.01 -7.95
N HIS A 193 -4.21 7.29 -7.26
CA HIS A 193 -4.79 8.63 -7.20
C HIS A 193 -4.04 9.56 -6.23
N GLY A 194 -4.22 10.86 -6.40
CA GLY A 194 -3.74 11.90 -5.48
C GLY A 194 -4.53 11.95 -4.18
N ARG A 195 -4.05 12.73 -3.18
CA ARG A 195 -4.74 12.88 -1.90
C ARG A 195 -6.12 13.52 -2.08
N GLY A 196 -7.13 12.90 -1.52
CA GLY A 196 -8.51 13.38 -1.54
C GLY A 196 -9.22 13.01 -0.24
N GLU A 197 -9.23 13.93 0.73
CA GLU A 197 -9.80 13.67 2.07
C GLU A 197 -11.32 13.48 2.06
N THR A 198 -12.00 13.91 0.98
CA THR A 198 -13.43 13.70 0.74
C THR A 198 -13.71 12.54 -0.24
N LEU A 199 -12.69 11.76 -0.60
CA LEU A 199 -12.83 10.63 -1.53
C LEU A 199 -13.35 9.39 -0.78
N SER A 200 -14.60 9.47 -0.28
CA SER A 200 -15.32 8.30 0.23
C SER A 200 -15.55 7.27 -0.87
N GLU A 201 -15.98 6.05 -0.52
CA GLU A 201 -16.37 5.04 -1.52
C GLU A 201 -17.45 5.56 -2.47
N LEU A 202 -18.40 6.35 -1.95
CA LEU A 202 -19.46 6.97 -2.77
C LEU A 202 -18.85 7.95 -3.79
N ALA A 203 -17.98 8.84 -3.34
CA ALA A 203 -17.30 9.80 -4.21
C ALA A 203 -16.40 9.12 -5.24
N PHE A 204 -15.69 8.06 -4.84
CA PHE A 204 -14.86 7.25 -5.73
C PHE A 204 -15.69 6.55 -6.82
N LEU A 205 -16.77 5.86 -6.44
CA LEU A 205 -17.65 5.19 -7.41
C LEU A 205 -18.29 6.19 -8.38
N LYS A 206 -18.74 7.36 -7.88
CA LYS A 206 -19.25 8.45 -8.71
C LYS A 206 -18.23 8.87 -9.77
N ASP A 207 -17.00 9.15 -9.32
CA ASP A 207 -15.93 9.62 -10.20
C ASP A 207 -15.57 8.55 -11.24
N ARG A 208 -15.39 7.29 -10.84
CA ARG A 208 -14.98 6.21 -11.75
C ARG A 208 -16.07 5.78 -12.73
N ARG A 209 -17.33 6.12 -12.49
CA ARG A 209 -18.44 5.92 -13.44
C ARG A 209 -18.53 7.01 -14.52
N ALA A 210 -17.93 8.16 -14.29
CA ALA A 210 -18.10 9.35 -15.14
C ALA A 210 -16.79 9.87 -15.74
N ASN A 211 -15.63 9.48 -15.22
CA ASN A 211 -14.35 10.09 -15.57
C ASN A 211 -13.31 9.03 -15.92
N VAL A 212 -12.75 9.09 -17.11
CA VAL A 212 -11.66 8.21 -17.57
C VAL A 212 -10.36 8.38 -16.81
N GLY A 213 -10.18 9.50 -16.09
CA GLY A 213 -8.95 9.84 -15.38
C GLY A 213 -7.94 10.58 -16.24
N GLN A 214 -6.68 10.57 -15.79
CA GLN A 214 -5.61 11.40 -16.38
C GLN A 214 -4.84 10.71 -17.51
N ILE A 215 -4.96 9.38 -17.65
CA ILE A 215 -4.27 8.65 -18.71
C ILE A 215 -5.26 8.09 -19.73
N PRO A 216 -4.94 8.21 -21.03
CA PRO A 216 -5.81 7.69 -22.07
C PRO A 216 -5.79 6.17 -22.11
N ALA A 217 -6.94 5.54 -22.32
CA ALA A 217 -7.09 4.08 -22.40
C ALA A 217 -6.85 3.50 -23.81
N ASN A 218 -6.16 4.21 -24.69
CA ASN A 218 -5.91 3.76 -26.05
C ASN A 218 -5.06 2.47 -26.07
N ASN A 219 -5.63 1.38 -26.56
CA ASN A 219 -4.98 0.06 -26.66
C ASN A 219 -4.38 -0.47 -25.35
N ARG A 220 -5.01 -0.16 -24.21
CA ARG A 220 -4.64 -0.65 -22.89
C ARG A 220 -5.84 -0.65 -21.95
N LEU A 221 -5.78 -1.49 -20.95
CA LEU A 221 -6.64 -1.41 -19.78
C LEU A 221 -6.06 -0.42 -18.77
N VAL A 222 -6.90 0.33 -18.06
CA VAL A 222 -6.48 1.16 -16.94
C VAL A 222 -7.24 0.74 -15.69
N LEU A 223 -6.50 0.41 -14.63
CA LEU A 223 -7.06 0.07 -13.32
C LEU A 223 -6.81 1.22 -12.35
N HIS A 224 -7.87 1.90 -11.93
CA HIS A 224 -7.85 2.93 -10.91
C HIS A 224 -8.03 2.30 -9.55
N LEU A 225 -6.99 2.35 -8.73
CA LEU A 225 -7.03 1.86 -7.36
C LEU A 225 -7.81 2.82 -6.45
N TYR A 226 -8.60 2.29 -5.53
CA TYR A 226 -9.08 3.05 -4.38
C TYR A 226 -8.01 3.17 -3.29
N GLY A 227 -7.13 2.16 -3.22
CA GLY A 227 -5.94 2.16 -2.36
C GLY A 227 -6.26 2.31 -0.88
N ARG A 228 -7.47 1.93 -0.47
CA ARG A 228 -7.93 2.10 0.90
C ARG A 228 -7.92 3.57 1.38
N TYR A 229 -8.33 4.51 0.52
CA TYR A 229 -8.49 5.93 0.84
C TYR A 229 -7.17 6.73 0.81
N CYS A 230 -6.85 7.51 1.87
CA CYS A 230 -5.75 8.49 1.91
C CYS A 230 -4.49 7.96 2.61
N CYS A 231 -4.04 6.74 2.32
CA CYS A 231 -2.86 6.13 2.94
C CYS A 231 -1.64 6.02 2.01
N ALA A 232 -1.62 6.69 0.85
CA ALA A 232 -0.58 6.59 -0.17
C ALA A 232 -0.28 5.13 -0.59
N ASN A 233 -1.31 4.29 -0.62
CA ASN A 233 -1.20 2.85 -0.87
C ASN A 233 -0.18 2.15 0.05
N LYS A 234 -0.07 2.58 1.31
CA LYS A 234 0.74 1.93 2.33
C LYS A 234 -0.09 0.93 3.14
N MET A 235 0.57 -0.02 3.80
CA MET A 235 -0.07 -1.04 4.64
C MET A 235 -1.18 -1.80 3.89
N ALA A 236 -2.41 -1.85 4.41
CA ALA A 236 -3.52 -2.49 3.71
C ALA A 236 -3.79 -1.91 2.31
N GLY A 237 -3.42 -0.64 2.06
CA GLY A 237 -3.49 -0.02 0.74
C GLY A 237 -2.49 -0.58 -0.27
N GLU A 238 -1.36 -1.13 0.19
CA GLU A 238 -0.42 -1.87 -0.66
C GLU A 238 -1.00 -3.22 -1.10
N VAL A 239 -1.62 -3.93 -0.16
CA VAL A 239 -2.29 -5.21 -0.46
C VAL A 239 -3.47 -5.01 -1.41
N ASP A 240 -4.18 -3.89 -1.30
CA ASP A 240 -5.30 -3.49 -2.16
C ASP A 240 -4.93 -3.55 -3.66
N LEU A 241 -3.72 -3.11 -4.04
CA LEU A 241 -3.25 -3.19 -5.43
C LEU A 241 -3.27 -4.64 -5.94
N TRP A 242 -2.69 -5.55 -5.17
CA TRP A 242 -2.56 -6.94 -5.58
C TRP A 242 -3.89 -7.70 -5.55
N GLU A 243 -4.78 -7.38 -4.61
CA GLU A 243 -6.12 -7.97 -4.54
C GLU A 243 -7.01 -7.47 -5.69
N ALA A 244 -6.99 -6.17 -6.01
CA ALA A 244 -7.69 -5.60 -7.16
C ALA A 244 -7.18 -6.21 -8.48
N TYR A 245 -5.86 -6.34 -8.62
CA TYR A 245 -5.24 -7.00 -9.77
C TYR A 245 -5.64 -8.46 -9.93
N ALA A 246 -5.55 -9.24 -8.85
CA ALA A 246 -5.95 -10.64 -8.85
C ALA A 246 -7.44 -10.82 -9.20
N HIS A 247 -8.29 -9.88 -8.78
CA HIS A 247 -9.71 -9.86 -9.13
C HIS A 247 -9.91 -9.50 -10.61
N ALA A 248 -9.24 -8.45 -11.11
CA ALA A 248 -9.35 -8.00 -12.49
C ALA A 248 -8.94 -9.10 -13.50
N ARG A 249 -7.85 -9.84 -13.22
CA ARG A 249 -7.35 -10.95 -14.06
C ARG A 249 -8.37 -12.07 -14.28
N LYS A 250 -9.35 -12.23 -13.41
CA LYS A 250 -10.37 -13.25 -13.59
C LYS A 250 -11.39 -12.91 -14.69
N SER A 251 -11.48 -11.63 -15.05
CA SER A 251 -12.42 -11.14 -16.06
C SER A 251 -11.76 -10.55 -17.30
N TYR A 252 -10.51 -10.09 -17.18
CA TYR A 252 -9.77 -9.44 -18.26
C TYR A 252 -8.48 -10.19 -18.57
N ASN A 253 -8.17 -10.32 -19.85
CA ASN A 253 -6.96 -10.98 -20.33
C ASN A 253 -5.80 -9.97 -20.32
N ILE A 254 -5.08 -9.92 -19.19
CA ILE A 254 -4.02 -8.95 -18.91
C ILE A 254 -2.67 -9.55 -19.24
N ASP A 255 -1.82 -8.80 -19.95
CA ASP A 255 -0.44 -9.16 -20.26
C ASP A 255 0.46 -8.85 -19.05
N ASP A 256 0.88 -9.89 -18.32
CA ASP A 256 1.75 -9.79 -17.14
C ASP A 256 3.15 -9.24 -17.46
N ASP A 257 3.57 -9.25 -18.73
CA ASP A 257 4.83 -8.65 -19.16
C ASP A 257 4.67 -7.19 -19.58
N ARG A 258 3.44 -6.63 -19.50
CA ARG A 258 3.13 -5.22 -19.82
C ARG A 258 2.30 -4.55 -18.72
N LEU A 259 2.73 -4.73 -17.47
CA LEU A 259 2.16 -4.02 -16.32
C LEU A 259 2.91 -2.70 -16.07
N PHE A 260 2.19 -1.61 -15.95
CA PHE A 260 2.74 -0.29 -15.65
C PHE A 260 2.15 0.25 -14.36
N ILE A 261 3.01 0.78 -13.48
CA ILE A 261 2.57 1.48 -12.26
C ILE A 261 2.73 2.99 -12.44
N ARG A 262 1.63 3.73 -12.26
CA ARG A 262 1.55 5.17 -12.53
C ARG A 262 0.75 5.88 -11.44
N GLY A 263 1.05 7.14 -11.21
CA GLY A 263 0.31 7.97 -10.25
C GLY A 263 0.89 9.36 -10.13
N PHE A 264 0.13 10.25 -9.50
CA PHE A 264 0.53 11.64 -9.31
C PHE A 264 0.26 12.09 -7.87
N SER A 265 1.10 12.98 -7.33
CA SER A 265 0.98 13.50 -5.96
C SER A 265 1.10 12.37 -4.93
N MET A 266 0.14 12.17 -4.03
CA MET A 266 0.08 11.00 -3.15
C MET A 266 0.24 9.69 -3.95
N GLY A 267 -0.36 9.60 -5.14
CA GLY A 267 -0.18 8.47 -6.05
C GLY A 267 1.24 8.37 -6.60
N GLY A 268 1.94 9.48 -6.80
CA GLY A 268 3.35 9.50 -7.16
C GLY A 268 4.23 8.89 -6.07
N ALA A 269 3.92 9.18 -4.79
CA ALA A 269 4.58 8.55 -3.64
C ALA A 269 4.34 7.03 -3.61
N ALA A 270 3.11 6.59 -3.86
CA ALA A 270 2.80 5.16 -4.00
C ALA A 270 3.62 4.50 -5.12
N VAL A 271 3.77 5.17 -6.26
CA VAL A 271 4.55 4.64 -7.39
C VAL A 271 6.04 4.53 -7.07
N TRP A 272 6.63 5.49 -6.34
CA TRP A 272 8.01 5.36 -5.86
C TRP A 272 8.18 4.11 -5.00
N GLN A 273 7.28 3.88 -4.05
CA GLN A 273 7.28 2.70 -3.19
C GLN A 273 7.10 1.40 -3.97
N PHE A 274 6.06 1.29 -4.80
CA PHE A 274 5.80 0.10 -5.61
C PHE A 274 6.91 -0.16 -6.63
N GLY A 275 7.47 0.91 -7.20
CA GLY A 275 8.63 0.84 -8.08
C GLY A 275 9.86 0.27 -7.39
N ALA A 276 10.13 0.68 -6.16
CA ALA A 276 11.27 0.24 -5.39
C ALA A 276 11.19 -1.22 -4.91
N HIS A 277 10.01 -1.66 -4.46
CA HIS A 277 9.84 -2.96 -3.80
C HIS A 277 9.39 -4.09 -4.74
N TYR A 278 8.72 -3.75 -5.84
CA TYR A 278 8.19 -4.71 -6.82
C TYR A 278 8.70 -4.42 -8.23
N THR A 279 9.93 -3.93 -8.33
CA THR A 279 10.53 -3.46 -9.61
C THR A 279 10.43 -4.53 -10.69
N ASP A 280 10.64 -5.80 -10.35
CA ASP A 280 10.55 -6.95 -11.23
C ASP A 280 9.16 -7.28 -11.76
N ARG A 281 8.12 -6.63 -11.20
CA ARG A 281 6.73 -6.80 -11.65
C ARG A 281 6.35 -5.83 -12.76
N TRP A 282 7.07 -4.72 -12.89
CA TRP A 282 6.70 -3.63 -13.77
C TRP A 282 7.45 -3.68 -15.10
N CYS A 283 6.71 -3.53 -16.19
CA CYS A 283 7.28 -3.20 -17.50
C CYS A 283 7.80 -1.76 -17.50
N GLY A 284 7.12 -0.84 -16.81
CA GLY A 284 7.54 0.53 -16.64
C GLY A 284 6.93 1.20 -15.41
N ILE A 285 7.68 2.14 -14.84
CA ILE A 285 7.38 2.86 -13.60
C ILE A 285 7.27 4.35 -13.92
N ASN A 286 6.13 4.99 -13.58
CA ASN A 286 5.91 6.40 -13.90
C ASN A 286 5.40 7.19 -12.69
N PRO A 287 6.29 7.58 -11.75
CA PRO A 287 5.94 8.43 -10.61
C PRO A 287 5.82 9.88 -11.05
N GLY A 288 4.73 10.55 -10.63
CA GLY A 288 4.49 11.96 -10.86
C GLY A 288 4.46 12.74 -9.54
N ALA A 289 5.42 13.64 -9.32
CA ALA A 289 5.54 14.44 -8.08
C ALA A 289 5.50 13.57 -6.80
N GLY A 290 4.86 14.02 -5.72
CA GLY A 290 4.71 13.23 -4.48
C GLY A 290 5.89 13.39 -3.53
N PHE A 291 6.24 12.30 -2.85
CA PHE A 291 7.45 12.17 -2.03
C PHE A 291 8.05 10.77 -2.23
N SER A 292 9.36 10.63 -2.09
CA SER A 292 10.09 9.37 -2.27
C SER A 292 10.71 8.83 -0.98
N GLU A 293 10.75 9.65 0.06
CA GLU A 293 11.30 9.34 1.37
C GLU A 293 10.63 10.21 2.46
N THR A 294 10.81 9.85 3.72
CA THR A 294 10.16 10.52 4.87
C THR A 294 11.00 11.66 5.46
N PRO A 295 12.31 11.49 5.80
CA PRO A 295 13.04 12.46 6.62
C PRO A 295 13.23 13.83 5.96
N GLU A 296 13.69 13.88 4.72
CA GLU A 296 13.94 15.16 4.02
C GLU A 296 12.59 15.84 3.68
N PHE A 297 11.56 15.04 3.32
CA PHE A 297 10.24 15.57 3.08
C PHE A 297 9.65 16.24 4.33
N LEU A 298 9.72 15.62 5.51
CA LEU A 298 9.23 16.21 6.76
C LEU A 298 10.01 17.47 7.13
N ASN A 299 11.32 17.49 6.94
CA ASN A 299 12.16 18.66 7.22
C ASN A 299 11.81 19.83 6.27
N VAL A 300 11.84 19.60 4.94
CA VAL A 300 11.70 20.66 3.92
C VAL A 300 10.26 21.17 3.82
N PHE A 301 9.26 20.28 3.84
CA PHE A 301 7.86 20.65 3.61
C PHE A 301 7.13 20.97 4.91
N GLN A 302 7.42 20.25 5.99
CA GLN A 302 6.71 20.37 7.26
C GLN A 302 7.46 21.21 8.30
N ASN A 303 8.71 21.60 8.01
CA ASN A 303 9.59 22.28 8.97
C ASN A 303 9.70 21.49 10.29
N GLU A 304 9.74 20.16 10.20
CA GLU A 304 9.79 19.26 11.36
C GLU A 304 11.24 18.93 11.71
N ASP A 305 11.58 19.02 13.00
CA ASP A 305 12.89 18.63 13.51
C ASP A 305 12.96 17.10 13.65
N VAL A 306 13.36 16.44 12.57
CA VAL A 306 13.50 14.98 12.53
C VAL A 306 14.57 14.42 13.46
N SER A 307 15.46 15.29 14.03
CA SER A 307 16.48 14.84 14.98
C SER A 307 15.85 14.28 16.27
N LYS A 308 14.72 14.80 16.68
CA LYS A 308 13.97 14.43 17.89
C LYS A 308 13.19 13.12 17.78
N ILE A 309 13.03 12.60 16.56
CA ILE A 309 12.30 11.35 16.34
C ILE A 309 13.14 10.18 16.87
N PRO A 310 12.54 9.22 17.62
CA PRO A 310 13.24 8.08 18.17
C PRO A 310 13.98 7.25 17.11
N SER A 311 15.14 6.69 17.48
CA SER A 311 15.99 5.92 16.56
C SER A 311 15.26 4.74 15.90
N TRP A 312 14.41 4.02 16.64
CA TRP A 312 13.63 2.93 16.08
C TRP A 312 12.63 3.36 15.02
N GLN A 313 12.00 4.56 15.15
CA GLN A 313 11.14 5.10 14.10
C GLN A 313 11.93 5.47 12.84
N LYS A 314 13.12 6.06 13.01
CA LYS A 314 14.02 6.37 11.88
C LYS A 314 14.43 5.09 11.14
N THR A 315 14.69 4.00 11.86
CA THR A 315 14.99 2.71 11.27
C THR A 315 13.79 2.18 10.44
N LEU A 316 12.57 2.36 10.93
CA LEU A 316 11.35 1.91 10.25
C LEU A 316 11.00 2.72 8.98
N TRP A 317 11.57 3.90 8.77
CA TRP A 317 11.40 4.65 7.52
C TRP A 317 11.87 3.87 6.29
N ALA A 318 12.88 2.99 6.47
CA ALA A 318 13.37 2.12 5.40
C ALA A 318 12.28 1.19 4.80
N TRP A 319 11.13 1.04 5.46
CA TRP A 319 10.00 0.32 4.88
C TRP A 319 9.46 1.02 3.63
N TYR A 320 9.36 2.35 3.64
CA TYR A 320 8.70 3.10 2.56
C TYR A 320 9.59 4.14 1.87
N ASN A 321 10.84 4.32 2.31
CA ASN A 321 11.79 5.16 1.63
C ASN A 321 12.31 4.47 0.37
N ALA A 322 11.89 4.93 -0.81
CA ALA A 322 12.40 4.41 -2.08
C ALA A 322 13.90 4.70 -2.26
N THR A 323 14.41 5.77 -1.63
CA THR A 323 15.83 6.16 -1.62
C THR A 323 16.73 5.10 -1.02
N ASP A 324 16.27 4.41 0.02
CA ASP A 324 17.07 3.44 0.77
C ASP A 324 17.34 2.17 -0.05
N VAL A 325 16.52 1.91 -1.06
CA VAL A 325 16.63 0.78 -2.00
C VAL A 325 16.67 1.24 -3.47
N ALA A 326 17.16 2.46 -3.72
CA ALA A 326 17.21 3.09 -5.05
C ALA A 326 17.86 2.21 -6.14
N ILE A 327 18.76 1.31 -5.77
CA ILE A 327 19.42 0.38 -6.69
C ILE A 327 18.42 -0.57 -7.38
N ASN A 328 17.27 -0.85 -6.77
CA ASN A 328 16.26 -1.73 -7.32
C ASN A 328 15.71 -1.20 -8.66
N PHE A 329 15.70 0.14 -8.84
CA PHE A 329 15.28 0.77 -10.10
C PHE A 329 16.18 0.43 -11.29
N ARG A 330 17.34 -0.23 -11.09
CA ARG A 330 18.15 -0.78 -12.19
C ARG A 330 17.41 -1.88 -12.96
N ASN A 331 16.45 -2.54 -12.33
CA ASN A 331 15.77 -3.72 -12.87
C ASN A 331 14.56 -3.40 -13.77
N ALA A 332 14.07 -2.13 -13.81
CA ALA A 332 12.96 -1.74 -14.70
C ALA A 332 13.07 -0.27 -15.17
N PRO A 333 12.61 0.04 -16.38
CA PRO A 333 12.56 1.42 -16.89
C PRO A 333 11.70 2.32 -16.01
N THR A 334 12.23 3.49 -15.63
CA THR A 334 11.54 4.49 -14.82
C THR A 334 11.52 5.84 -15.54
N VAL A 335 10.33 6.44 -15.64
CA VAL A 335 10.10 7.77 -16.25
C VAL A 335 9.38 8.63 -15.23
N ALA A 336 10.09 9.47 -14.49
CA ALA A 336 9.53 10.39 -13.51
C ALA A 336 8.98 11.66 -14.19
N TYR A 337 8.02 12.29 -13.54
CA TYR A 337 7.46 13.57 -13.97
C TYR A 337 7.30 14.54 -12.80
N SER A 338 7.52 15.84 -13.06
CA SER A 338 7.16 16.94 -12.16
C SER A 338 6.92 18.23 -12.94
N GLY A 339 6.11 19.13 -12.39
CA GLY A 339 6.06 20.51 -12.88
C GLY A 339 7.34 21.27 -12.48
N GLU A 340 7.77 22.22 -13.31
CA GLU A 340 8.99 23.00 -13.08
C GLU A 340 8.94 23.83 -11.78
N ILE A 341 7.75 24.40 -11.49
CA ILE A 341 7.51 25.20 -10.29
C ILE A 341 6.72 24.45 -9.21
N ASP A 342 6.62 23.12 -9.34
CA ASP A 342 6.02 22.25 -8.34
C ASP A 342 7.03 21.98 -7.21
N ARG A 343 6.68 22.34 -5.97
CA ARG A 343 7.53 22.04 -4.80
C ARG A 343 7.78 20.53 -4.64
N GLN A 344 6.81 19.69 -5.00
CA GLN A 344 6.95 18.23 -4.90
C GLN A 344 7.82 17.62 -6.04
N LYS A 345 8.42 18.45 -6.90
CA LYS A 345 9.54 18.07 -7.76
C LYS A 345 10.71 17.49 -6.94
N GLN A 346 10.84 17.92 -5.69
CA GLN A 346 11.82 17.42 -4.72
C GLN A 346 11.87 15.89 -4.65
N ALA A 347 10.73 15.17 -4.77
CA ALA A 347 10.72 13.71 -4.73
C ALA A 347 11.60 13.07 -5.81
N ALA A 348 11.51 13.56 -7.05
CA ALA A 348 12.32 13.07 -8.16
C ALA A 348 13.77 13.59 -8.08
N ASP A 349 13.99 14.82 -7.58
CA ASP A 349 15.33 15.37 -7.39
C ASP A 349 16.13 14.56 -6.36
N VAL A 350 15.50 14.16 -5.24
CA VAL A 350 16.11 13.29 -4.24
C VAL A 350 16.42 11.91 -4.82
N MET A 351 15.48 11.31 -5.55
CA MET A 351 15.71 10.03 -6.20
C MET A 351 16.83 10.09 -7.25
N ALA A 352 16.87 11.15 -8.06
CA ALA A 352 17.95 11.36 -9.04
C ALA A 352 19.32 11.46 -8.35
N ARG A 353 19.38 12.15 -7.20
CA ARG A 353 20.59 12.23 -6.38
C ARG A 353 21.05 10.87 -5.86
N GLU A 354 20.13 10.08 -5.29
CA GLU A 354 20.45 8.75 -4.75
C GLU A 354 20.79 7.73 -5.85
N MET A 355 20.08 7.76 -6.97
CA MET A 355 20.41 6.94 -8.14
C MET A 355 21.75 7.33 -8.76
N GLY A 356 22.06 8.63 -8.81
CA GLY A 356 23.35 9.15 -9.30
C GLY A 356 24.54 8.62 -8.50
N LYS A 357 24.44 8.48 -7.17
CA LYS A 357 25.47 7.84 -6.33
C LYS A 357 25.74 6.38 -6.72
N LEU A 358 24.77 5.74 -7.35
CA LEU A 358 24.82 4.35 -7.80
C LEU A 358 25.17 4.22 -9.31
N GLY A 359 25.56 5.33 -9.95
CA GLY A 359 25.89 5.38 -11.37
C GLY A 359 24.67 5.21 -12.29
N MET A 360 23.48 5.57 -11.83
CA MET A 360 22.23 5.53 -12.60
C MET A 360 21.73 6.96 -12.86
N GLU A 361 21.19 7.18 -14.06
CA GLU A 361 20.52 8.43 -14.43
C GLU A 361 19.01 8.27 -14.43
N LEU A 362 18.29 9.13 -13.72
CA LEU A 362 16.84 9.14 -13.72
C LEU A 362 16.30 9.93 -14.93
N THR A 363 15.50 9.30 -15.76
CA THR A 363 14.72 10.01 -16.76
C THR A 363 13.62 10.82 -16.07
N HIS A 364 13.79 12.14 -16.00
CA HIS A 364 12.89 13.06 -15.34
C HIS A 364 12.33 14.08 -16.35
N ILE A 365 11.05 13.97 -16.68
CA ILE A 365 10.34 14.90 -17.56
C ILE A 365 9.83 16.07 -16.74
N ILE A 366 10.17 17.29 -17.13
CA ILE A 366 9.78 18.52 -16.44
C ILE A 366 8.73 19.25 -17.28
N GLY A 367 7.57 19.52 -16.68
CA GLY A 367 6.53 20.37 -17.30
C GLY A 367 6.87 21.85 -17.18
N PRO A 368 7.14 22.57 -18.29
CA PRO A 368 7.58 23.96 -18.23
C PRO A 368 6.52 24.86 -17.58
N GLN A 369 6.93 25.79 -16.72
CA GLN A 369 6.10 26.75 -16.00
C GLN A 369 4.85 26.14 -15.34
N THR A 370 4.94 24.87 -14.95
CA THR A 370 3.83 24.09 -14.44
C THR A 370 3.99 23.87 -12.93
N ALA A 371 2.95 24.18 -12.18
CA ALA A 371 2.81 23.86 -10.76
C ALA A 371 2.36 22.39 -10.56
N HIS A 372 1.67 22.08 -9.47
CA HIS A 372 1.25 20.72 -9.10
C HIS A 372 0.15 20.15 -10.01
N LYS A 373 0.49 19.88 -11.26
CA LYS A 373 -0.36 19.22 -12.28
C LYS A 373 0.50 18.65 -13.40
N ILE A 374 -0.07 17.81 -14.25
CA ILE A 374 0.63 17.29 -15.44
C ILE A 374 0.47 18.27 -16.59
N HIS A 375 1.60 18.67 -17.20
CA HIS A 375 1.62 19.52 -18.40
C HIS A 375 1.18 18.70 -19.64
N PRO A 376 0.31 19.21 -20.51
CA PRO A 376 -0.19 18.46 -21.67
C PRO A 376 0.91 17.90 -22.59
N ASP A 377 1.90 18.71 -22.97
CA ASP A 377 2.99 18.25 -23.84
C ASP A 377 3.90 17.25 -23.15
N SER A 378 4.11 17.38 -21.82
CA SER A 378 4.84 16.39 -21.03
C SER A 378 4.09 15.06 -20.99
N MET A 379 2.75 15.07 -20.95
CA MET A 379 1.97 13.85 -21.04
C MET A 379 2.18 13.14 -22.38
N VAL A 380 2.24 13.88 -23.49
CA VAL A 380 2.53 13.31 -24.82
C VAL A 380 3.89 12.61 -24.85
N GLU A 381 4.93 13.23 -24.27
CA GLU A 381 6.26 12.64 -24.21
C GLU A 381 6.32 11.43 -23.25
N ILE A 382 5.64 11.49 -22.11
CA ILE A 382 5.49 10.35 -21.19
C ILE A 382 4.86 9.17 -21.95
N GLU A 383 3.73 9.39 -22.62
CA GLU A 383 3.03 8.34 -23.36
C GLU A 383 3.89 7.74 -24.48
N ARG A 384 4.62 8.57 -25.21
CA ARG A 384 5.56 8.12 -26.25
C ARG A 384 6.64 7.18 -25.68
N ARG A 385 7.24 7.55 -24.54
CA ARG A 385 8.26 6.72 -23.87
C ARG A 385 7.66 5.42 -23.33
N LEU A 386 6.53 5.50 -22.65
CA LEU A 386 5.88 4.29 -22.09
C LEU A 386 5.37 3.35 -23.20
N ALA A 387 4.97 3.87 -24.37
CA ALA A 387 4.62 3.05 -25.52
C ALA A 387 5.84 2.30 -26.09
N ALA A 388 7.01 2.96 -26.19
CA ALA A 388 8.26 2.33 -26.62
C ALA A 388 8.70 1.24 -25.63
N ILE A 389 8.60 1.49 -24.32
CA ILE A 389 8.89 0.49 -23.27
C ILE A 389 7.92 -0.70 -23.40
N ALA A 390 6.62 -0.45 -23.59
CA ALA A 390 5.62 -1.49 -23.72
C ALA A 390 5.82 -2.37 -24.97
N ALA A 391 6.39 -1.83 -26.04
CA ALA A 391 6.70 -2.60 -27.26
C ALA A 391 7.71 -3.73 -26.96
N SER A 392 8.70 -3.46 -26.12
CA SER A 392 9.70 -4.46 -25.69
C SER A 392 9.15 -5.46 -24.66
N GLY A 393 8.21 -5.02 -23.81
CA GLY A 393 7.75 -5.80 -22.67
C GLY A 393 8.79 -5.93 -21.55
N ARG A 394 8.41 -6.54 -20.44
CA ARG A 394 9.27 -6.81 -19.29
C ARG A 394 10.25 -7.94 -19.58
N VAL A 395 11.50 -7.77 -19.18
CA VAL A 395 12.50 -8.85 -19.25
C VAL A 395 12.28 -9.79 -18.06
N ARG A 396 11.82 -11.02 -18.30
CA ARG A 396 11.57 -12.02 -17.25
C ARG A 396 12.84 -12.50 -16.58
N THR A 397 13.87 -12.77 -17.39
CA THR A 397 15.16 -13.30 -16.94
C THR A 397 16.29 -12.35 -17.34
N PRO A 398 16.49 -11.25 -16.62
CA PRO A 398 17.62 -10.37 -16.88
C PRO A 398 18.95 -11.09 -16.59
N LYS A 399 19.99 -10.76 -17.37
CA LYS A 399 21.33 -11.31 -17.15
C LYS A 399 21.96 -10.85 -15.84
N GLU A 400 21.60 -9.67 -15.38
CA GLU A 400 22.09 -9.07 -14.14
C GLU A 400 20.89 -8.62 -13.30
N VAL A 401 20.93 -8.90 -12.00
CA VAL A 401 19.96 -8.48 -11.00
C VAL A 401 20.69 -7.74 -9.89
N SER A 402 20.25 -6.54 -9.58
CA SER A 402 20.70 -5.78 -8.41
C SER A 402 19.53 -5.61 -7.47
N PHE A 403 19.64 -6.11 -6.24
CA PHE A 403 18.56 -6.13 -5.28
C PHE A 403 19.00 -5.63 -3.91
N ALA A 404 18.21 -4.75 -3.31
CA ALA A 404 18.39 -4.31 -1.93
C ALA A 404 17.07 -4.43 -1.17
N THR A 405 17.14 -4.85 0.09
CA THR A 405 16.01 -4.91 1.02
C THR A 405 16.48 -4.70 2.47
N TYR A 406 15.55 -4.34 3.37
CA TYR A 406 15.82 -4.16 4.79
C TYR A 406 15.13 -5.21 5.68
N PHE A 407 14.12 -5.90 5.09
CA PHE A 407 13.36 -6.96 5.79
C PHE A 407 12.62 -7.86 4.78
N LEU A 408 12.21 -9.01 5.21
CA LEU A 408 11.81 -10.09 4.31
C LEU A 408 10.36 -10.02 3.79
N ARG A 409 9.63 -8.91 4.00
CA ARG A 409 8.38 -8.68 3.26
C ARG A 409 8.67 -8.51 1.76
N TYR A 410 9.76 -7.83 1.44
CA TYR A 410 10.25 -7.64 0.07
C TYR A 410 11.51 -8.48 -0.09
N ASP A 411 11.34 -9.76 -0.34
CA ASP A 411 12.39 -10.76 -0.34
C ASP A 411 12.88 -11.17 -1.73
N ARG A 412 12.21 -10.67 -2.81
CA ARG A 412 12.47 -11.15 -4.18
C ARG A 412 12.70 -10.01 -5.18
N MET A 413 13.60 -10.29 -6.14
CA MET A 413 13.82 -9.51 -7.34
C MET A 413 14.14 -10.46 -8.50
N HIS A 414 13.23 -10.61 -9.48
CA HIS A 414 13.37 -11.59 -10.58
C HIS A 414 13.63 -13.01 -10.06
N TRP A 415 14.75 -13.59 -10.47
CA TRP A 415 15.17 -14.94 -10.10
C TRP A 415 16.02 -15.01 -8.81
N VAL A 416 16.17 -13.90 -8.11
CA VAL A 416 16.88 -13.80 -6.82
C VAL A 416 15.86 -13.69 -5.69
N GLN A 417 15.96 -14.56 -4.68
CA GLN A 417 15.18 -14.48 -3.45
C GLN A 417 16.09 -14.53 -2.23
N VAL A 418 15.97 -13.54 -1.35
CA VAL A 418 16.66 -13.48 -0.06
C VAL A 418 15.77 -14.15 0.99
N ASP A 419 16.15 -15.33 1.45
CA ASP A 419 15.35 -16.09 2.42
C ASP A 419 15.66 -15.72 3.87
N ARG A 420 16.92 -15.27 4.13
CA ARG A 420 17.41 -14.92 5.46
C ARG A 420 18.35 -13.74 5.41
N LEU A 421 18.22 -12.86 6.38
CA LEU A 421 19.16 -11.78 6.65
C LEU A 421 20.13 -12.17 7.77
N VAL A 422 21.28 -11.52 7.81
CA VAL A 422 22.17 -11.55 8.98
C VAL A 422 21.58 -10.66 10.09
N GLU A 423 21.03 -9.50 9.69
CA GLU A 423 20.38 -8.56 10.60
C GLU A 423 19.26 -7.79 9.89
N HIS A 424 17.99 -7.94 10.30
CA HIS A 424 16.87 -7.13 9.80
C HIS A 424 17.09 -5.66 10.11
N TRP A 425 16.55 -4.78 9.27
CA TRP A 425 16.64 -3.33 9.35
C TRP A 425 18.05 -2.77 9.11
N LYS A 426 19.00 -3.63 8.67
CA LYS A 426 20.18 -3.23 7.93
C LYS A 426 20.00 -3.59 6.47
N GLN A 427 20.48 -2.74 5.57
CA GLN A 427 20.38 -3.00 4.14
C GLN A 427 21.05 -4.33 3.79
N ALA A 428 20.27 -5.24 3.23
CA ALA A 428 20.80 -6.40 2.52
C ALA A 428 20.96 -6.05 1.03
N ARG A 429 22.01 -6.59 0.42
CA ARG A 429 22.32 -6.39 -0.98
C ARG A 429 22.65 -7.70 -1.66
N VAL A 430 22.12 -7.89 -2.87
CA VAL A 430 22.50 -8.98 -3.77
C VAL A 430 22.75 -8.39 -5.15
N ASP A 431 23.93 -8.64 -5.72
CA ASP A 431 24.25 -8.42 -7.12
C ASP A 431 24.54 -9.77 -7.75
N ALA A 432 23.68 -10.21 -8.67
CA ALA A 432 23.74 -11.53 -9.28
C ALA A 432 23.82 -11.41 -10.79
N LYS A 433 24.61 -12.32 -11.41
CA LYS A 433 24.89 -12.32 -12.85
C LYS A 433 24.89 -13.71 -13.43
N LEU A 434 24.16 -13.90 -14.52
CA LEU A 434 24.24 -15.06 -15.39
C LEU A 434 25.50 -14.92 -16.26
N VAL A 435 26.50 -15.73 -15.99
CA VAL A 435 27.76 -15.74 -16.77
C VAL A 435 27.53 -16.49 -18.06
N ASP A 436 27.06 -17.74 -17.95
CA ASP A 436 26.69 -18.62 -19.07
C ASP A 436 25.59 -19.62 -18.63
N ASP A 437 25.33 -20.66 -19.39
CA ASP A 437 24.35 -21.72 -19.10
C ASP A 437 24.77 -22.68 -17.97
N ARG A 438 25.95 -22.49 -17.37
CA ARG A 438 26.50 -23.33 -16.29
C ARG A 438 27.09 -22.54 -15.14
N ALA A 439 27.08 -21.24 -15.21
CA ALA A 439 27.73 -20.41 -14.20
C ALA A 439 26.91 -19.20 -13.84
N ILE A 440 26.74 -18.99 -12.52
CA ILE A 440 26.11 -17.80 -11.92
C ILE A 440 27.10 -17.22 -10.91
N GLU A 441 27.30 -15.92 -10.96
CA GLU A 441 28.05 -15.16 -9.95
C GLU A 441 27.10 -14.33 -9.09
N VAL A 442 27.34 -14.35 -7.77
CA VAL A 442 26.53 -13.61 -6.78
C VAL A 442 27.46 -12.93 -5.79
N LYS A 443 27.21 -11.66 -5.52
CA LYS A 443 27.81 -10.91 -4.40
C LYS A 443 26.72 -10.54 -3.42
N THR A 444 26.99 -10.72 -2.14
CA THR A 444 26.02 -10.45 -1.07
C THR A 444 26.58 -9.54 0.03
N ALA A 445 25.70 -8.80 0.67
CA ALA A 445 25.96 -8.14 1.92
C ALA A 445 24.74 -8.30 2.82
N ASN A 446 24.92 -8.61 4.10
CA ASN A 446 23.87 -8.83 5.09
C ASN A 446 22.86 -9.95 4.72
N VAL A 447 23.27 -10.95 3.95
CA VAL A 447 22.47 -12.10 3.54
C VAL A 447 23.00 -13.36 4.18
N ALA A 448 22.12 -14.18 4.76
CA ALA A 448 22.43 -15.47 5.40
C ALA A 448 21.76 -16.65 4.68
N GLY A 449 20.76 -16.41 3.87
CA GLY A 449 20.09 -17.43 3.05
C GLY A 449 19.60 -16.84 1.73
N LEU A 450 19.84 -17.57 0.65
CA LEU A 450 19.57 -17.14 -0.71
C LEU A 450 18.99 -18.29 -1.53
N THR A 451 17.96 -18.01 -2.30
CA THR A 451 17.43 -18.91 -3.32
C THR A 451 17.54 -18.24 -4.69
N LEU A 452 18.06 -18.95 -5.66
CA LEU A 452 17.98 -18.60 -7.06
C LEU A 452 16.91 -19.48 -7.71
N ASP A 453 15.84 -18.85 -8.27
CA ASP A 453 14.59 -19.52 -8.64
C ASP A 453 14.10 -19.02 -10.00
N PHE A 454 14.23 -19.85 -11.01
CA PHE A 454 13.74 -19.61 -12.37
C PHE A 454 12.46 -20.40 -12.60
N ALA A 455 11.38 -19.74 -12.90
CA ALA A 455 10.09 -20.37 -13.19
C ALA A 455 10.13 -21.21 -14.48
N PRO A 456 9.12 -22.07 -14.72
CA PRO A 456 9.00 -22.78 -15.98
C PRO A 456 9.07 -21.85 -17.20
N GLY A 457 9.93 -22.18 -18.15
CA GLY A 457 10.20 -21.39 -19.35
C GLY A 457 11.29 -20.32 -19.20
N ASP A 458 11.73 -19.99 -17.98
CA ASP A 458 12.60 -18.84 -17.71
C ASP A 458 14.08 -19.19 -17.55
N SER A 459 14.45 -20.46 -17.26
CA SER A 459 15.83 -20.84 -17.04
C SER A 459 16.63 -20.96 -18.33
N VAL A 460 17.81 -20.33 -18.34
CA VAL A 460 18.82 -20.48 -19.36
C VAL A 460 19.86 -21.56 -19.00
N GLN A 461 19.74 -22.17 -17.80
CA GLN A 461 20.70 -23.16 -17.31
C GLN A 461 20.66 -24.46 -18.11
N SER A 462 21.81 -25.18 -18.11
CA SER A 462 22.00 -26.41 -18.87
C SER A 462 21.05 -27.53 -18.42
N LEU A 463 20.45 -28.25 -19.38
CA LEU A 463 19.69 -29.47 -19.12
C LEU A 463 20.63 -30.69 -18.85
N PHE A 464 21.89 -30.61 -19.22
CA PHE A 464 22.79 -31.75 -19.23
C PHE A 464 23.85 -31.75 -18.13
N ALA A 465 24.16 -30.57 -17.61
CA ALA A 465 25.17 -30.38 -16.58
C ALA A 465 24.68 -29.54 -15.39
N PRO A 466 25.17 -29.83 -14.19
CA PRO A 466 24.92 -28.97 -13.03
C PRO A 466 25.50 -27.56 -13.23
N THR A 467 24.87 -26.57 -12.60
CA THR A 467 25.30 -25.18 -12.60
C THR A 467 26.25 -24.91 -11.43
N ALA A 468 27.38 -24.25 -11.68
CA ALA A 468 28.22 -23.71 -10.62
C ALA A 468 27.75 -22.32 -10.22
N VAL A 469 27.57 -22.09 -8.92
CA VAL A 469 27.21 -20.77 -8.38
C VAL A 469 28.39 -20.27 -7.53
N THR A 470 28.99 -19.15 -7.92
CA THR A 470 30.03 -18.51 -7.12
C THR A 470 29.39 -17.41 -6.26
N ILE A 471 29.36 -17.61 -4.94
CA ILE A 471 28.78 -16.65 -3.99
C ILE A 471 29.89 -16.07 -3.13
N ASP A 472 30.09 -14.75 -3.17
CA ASP A 472 31.13 -14.03 -2.43
C ASP A 472 32.55 -14.62 -2.63
N GLY A 473 32.82 -15.11 -3.85
CA GLY A 473 34.10 -15.76 -4.21
C GLY A 473 34.17 -17.26 -3.90
N VAL A 474 33.19 -17.83 -3.19
CA VAL A 474 33.13 -19.27 -2.90
C VAL A 474 32.34 -19.98 -4.01
N LYS A 475 33.01 -20.93 -4.69
CA LYS A 475 32.39 -21.72 -5.75
C LYS A 475 31.63 -22.91 -5.15
N VAL A 476 30.32 -22.94 -5.33
CA VAL A 476 29.43 -24.03 -4.95
C VAL A 476 28.96 -24.74 -6.22
N LEU A 477 29.39 -25.99 -6.42
CA LEU A 477 28.85 -26.80 -7.50
C LEU A 477 27.49 -27.36 -7.05
N THR A 478 26.41 -26.93 -7.70
CA THR A 478 25.09 -27.44 -7.36
C THR A 478 24.88 -28.85 -7.89
N SER A 479 23.96 -29.59 -7.28
CA SER A 479 23.48 -30.87 -7.78
C SER A 479 22.35 -30.72 -8.83
N VAL A 480 21.92 -29.48 -9.11
CA VAL A 480 20.70 -29.17 -9.86
C VAL A 480 21.02 -28.90 -11.33
N LYS A 481 20.27 -29.55 -12.22
CA LYS A 481 20.18 -29.26 -13.66
C LYS A 481 18.82 -28.58 -13.91
N ALA A 482 18.69 -27.87 -15.03
CA ALA A 482 17.40 -27.35 -15.45
C ALA A 482 16.41 -28.49 -15.73
N GLY A 483 15.16 -28.29 -15.37
CA GLY A 483 14.06 -29.17 -15.76
C GLY A 483 13.79 -29.12 -17.27
N SER A 484 13.10 -30.14 -17.79
CA SER A 484 12.69 -30.17 -19.22
C SER A 484 11.71 -29.00 -19.53
N ASP A 485 11.00 -28.48 -18.54
CA ASP A 485 10.15 -27.31 -18.63
C ASP A 485 10.91 -25.98 -18.51
N ARG A 486 12.25 -26.02 -18.47
CA ARG A 486 13.11 -24.85 -18.28
C ARG A 486 12.92 -24.15 -16.93
N SER A 487 12.54 -24.86 -15.90
CA SER A 487 12.66 -24.39 -14.50
C SER A 487 14.03 -24.75 -13.93
N TRP A 488 14.50 -23.95 -12.97
CA TRP A 488 15.72 -24.25 -12.20
C TRP A 488 15.67 -23.57 -10.85
N LYS A 489 16.02 -24.29 -9.77
CA LYS A 489 16.03 -23.73 -8.43
C LYS A 489 17.14 -24.31 -7.59
N ALA A 490 17.87 -23.45 -6.89
CA ALA A 490 18.84 -23.86 -5.88
C ALA A 490 18.81 -22.89 -4.69
N THR A 491 18.89 -23.46 -3.48
CA THR A 491 18.88 -22.73 -2.21
C THR A 491 20.25 -22.86 -1.54
N PHE A 492 20.71 -21.77 -0.96
CA PHE A 492 22.04 -21.67 -0.35
C PHE A 492 21.92 -21.09 1.07
N SER A 493 22.69 -21.62 1.97
CA SER A 493 22.83 -21.16 3.36
C SER A 493 24.27 -20.75 3.62
N ARG A 494 24.44 -19.64 4.33
CA ARG A 494 25.73 -19.16 4.81
C ARG A 494 25.93 -19.59 6.24
N ASP A 495 27.02 -20.28 6.53
CA ASP A 495 27.40 -20.59 7.92
C ASP A 495 27.76 -19.31 8.68
N ALA A 496 27.15 -19.13 9.86
CA ALA A 496 27.33 -17.89 10.62
C ALA A 496 28.75 -17.73 11.23
N LYS A 497 29.52 -18.83 11.37
CA LYS A 497 30.85 -18.82 11.97
C LYS A 497 31.94 -18.75 10.94
N SER A 498 31.91 -19.65 9.96
CA SER A 498 32.93 -19.72 8.89
C SER A 498 32.68 -18.70 7.76
N GLY A 499 31.43 -18.27 7.57
CA GLY A 499 31.01 -17.44 6.45
C GLY A 499 30.89 -18.19 5.13
N GLU A 500 31.07 -19.50 5.13
CA GLU A 500 31.02 -20.34 3.94
C GLU A 500 29.59 -20.55 3.45
N TRP A 501 29.44 -20.55 2.11
CA TRP A 501 28.20 -20.84 1.43
C TRP A 501 28.11 -22.31 1.04
N THR A 502 26.98 -22.95 1.33
CA THR A 502 26.67 -24.33 0.94
C THR A 502 25.28 -24.41 0.32
N GLN A 503 25.10 -25.32 -0.65
CA GLN A 503 23.77 -25.66 -1.13
C GLN A 503 23.02 -26.48 -0.08
N VAL A 504 21.75 -26.14 0.14
CA VAL A 504 20.84 -26.85 1.06
C VAL A 504 19.54 -27.19 0.33
N SER A 505 18.87 -28.27 0.75
CA SER A 505 17.49 -28.56 0.30
C SER A 505 16.47 -27.77 1.08
N GLU A 506 16.75 -27.54 2.35
CA GLU A 506 15.95 -26.76 3.30
C GLU A 506 16.85 -26.20 4.40
N TYR A 507 16.38 -25.17 5.08
CA TYR A 507 17.12 -24.58 6.19
C TYR A 507 16.94 -25.42 7.47
N ALA A 508 18.02 -25.75 8.13
CA ALA A 508 18.04 -26.54 9.37
C ALA A 508 17.75 -25.66 10.60
N ASP A 509 16.51 -25.16 10.76
CA ASP A 509 16.13 -24.36 11.90
C ASP A 509 15.70 -25.21 13.10
N LYS A 510 16.26 -24.90 14.27
CA LYS A 510 15.85 -25.47 15.54
C LYS A 510 14.90 -24.55 16.33
N GLY A 511 14.07 -23.75 15.68
CA GLY A 511 13.18 -22.81 16.35
C GLY A 511 12.54 -21.80 15.41
N ALA A 512 11.91 -20.80 15.99
CA ALA A 512 11.37 -19.68 15.21
C ALA A 512 12.50 -18.88 14.58
N HIS A 513 12.34 -18.53 13.30
CA HIS A 513 13.26 -17.69 12.56
C HIS A 513 12.48 -16.65 11.76
N LYS A 514 13.01 -15.42 11.64
CA LYS A 514 12.43 -14.40 10.78
C LYS A 514 12.49 -14.83 9.32
N ARG A 515 11.37 -14.67 8.61
CA ARG A 515 11.19 -15.10 7.21
C ARG A 515 10.10 -14.25 6.53
N HIS A 516 9.91 -14.43 5.25
CA HIS A 516 8.79 -13.80 4.54
C HIS A 516 7.46 -14.07 5.26
N GLY A 517 6.66 -13.01 5.48
CA GLY A 517 5.39 -13.07 6.22
C GLY A 517 5.52 -13.23 7.75
N LEU A 518 6.74 -13.31 8.29
CA LEU A 518 7.04 -13.40 9.72
C LEU A 518 8.38 -12.71 10.02
N SER A 519 8.52 -11.43 9.70
CA SER A 519 9.76 -10.66 9.87
C SER A 519 9.64 -9.45 10.81
N GLY A 520 8.41 -9.14 11.27
CA GLY A 520 8.12 -7.89 11.96
C GLY A 520 8.20 -6.68 11.01
N PRO A 521 7.93 -5.48 11.44
CA PRO A 521 7.54 -5.07 12.80
C PRO A 521 6.05 -5.37 13.09
N ILE A 522 5.49 -4.78 14.15
CA ILE A 522 4.08 -4.94 14.54
C ILE A 522 3.13 -4.75 13.36
N ASP A 523 3.34 -3.71 12.56
CA ASP A 523 2.48 -3.35 11.43
C ASP A 523 2.45 -4.41 10.32
N ASP A 524 3.48 -5.26 10.20
CA ASP A 524 3.54 -6.35 9.22
C ASP A 524 2.40 -7.37 9.43
N ALA A 525 1.97 -7.56 10.67
CA ALA A 525 0.87 -8.46 11.00
C ALA A 525 -0.49 -8.02 10.43
N PHE A 526 -0.65 -6.74 10.07
CA PHE A 526 -1.89 -6.16 9.53
C PHE A 526 -1.91 -6.08 8.00
N MET A 527 -0.89 -6.60 7.35
CA MET A 527 -0.85 -6.74 5.89
C MET A 527 -1.30 -8.13 5.42
N ASP A 528 -1.76 -8.98 6.32
CA ASP A 528 -2.40 -10.28 6.06
C ASP A 528 -3.66 -10.41 6.94
N ALA A 529 -4.40 -11.50 6.77
CA ALA A 529 -5.61 -11.75 7.57
C ALA A 529 -5.31 -11.68 9.07
N PHE A 530 -6.06 -10.87 9.79
CA PHE A 530 -5.94 -10.72 11.24
C PHE A 530 -7.30 -10.83 11.95
N LEU A 531 -7.25 -11.09 13.26
CA LEU A 531 -8.43 -11.18 14.12
C LEU A 531 -8.15 -10.49 15.46
N TYR A 532 -8.95 -9.47 15.81
CA TYR A 532 -8.94 -8.91 17.16
C TYR A 532 -9.61 -9.87 18.13
N VAL A 533 -8.92 -10.17 19.21
CA VAL A 533 -9.39 -11.07 20.26
C VAL A 533 -9.59 -10.26 21.54
N SER A 534 -10.83 -9.91 21.83
CA SER A 534 -11.20 -9.14 23.03
C SER A 534 -11.19 -10.03 24.28
N PRO A 535 -10.77 -9.50 25.45
CA PRO A 535 -10.76 -10.24 26.71
C PRO A 535 -12.17 -10.42 27.25
N THR A 536 -12.43 -11.53 27.98
CA THR A 536 -13.68 -11.77 28.72
C THR A 536 -13.45 -11.85 30.23
N GLY A 537 -12.21 -12.01 30.70
CA GLY A 537 -11.83 -12.10 32.11
C GLY A 537 -11.55 -10.73 32.75
N GLN A 538 -11.17 -10.76 34.01
CA GLN A 538 -10.79 -9.56 34.79
C GLN A 538 -9.29 -9.27 34.58
N PRO A 539 -8.92 -7.99 34.36
CA PRO A 539 -7.52 -7.63 34.22
C PRO A 539 -6.75 -7.75 35.55
N LEU A 540 -5.45 -8.07 35.42
CA LEU A 540 -4.52 -8.07 36.57
C LEU A 540 -4.49 -6.72 37.27
N ASN A 541 -4.58 -5.64 36.51
CA ASN A 541 -4.59 -4.26 36.99
C ASN A 541 -5.68 -3.44 36.27
N ALA A 542 -6.54 -2.77 37.04
CA ALA A 542 -7.67 -2.02 36.50
C ALA A 542 -7.23 -0.90 35.52
N LYS A 543 -6.10 -0.22 35.79
CA LYS A 543 -5.56 0.83 34.95
C LYS A 543 -5.14 0.29 33.57
N VAL A 544 -4.45 -0.86 33.57
CA VAL A 544 -4.05 -1.55 32.32
C VAL A 544 -5.30 -2.00 31.56
N GLY A 545 -6.28 -2.58 32.24
CA GLY A 545 -7.56 -2.99 31.62
C GLY A 545 -8.32 -1.82 30.98
N GLY A 546 -8.34 -0.65 31.65
CA GLY A 546 -8.93 0.56 31.11
C GLY A 546 -8.23 1.07 29.85
N TRP A 547 -6.90 1.09 29.84
CA TRP A 547 -6.08 1.45 28.69
C TRP A 547 -6.30 0.47 27.53
N VAL A 548 -6.25 -0.85 27.78
CA VAL A 548 -6.49 -1.89 26.77
C VAL A 548 -7.85 -1.70 26.09
N LYS A 549 -8.92 -1.45 26.87
CA LYS A 549 -10.25 -1.20 26.32
C LYS A 549 -10.26 0.00 25.39
N SER A 550 -9.70 1.12 25.84
CA SER A 550 -9.63 2.35 25.06
C SER A 550 -8.82 2.19 23.77
N GLU A 551 -7.65 1.54 23.84
CA GLU A 551 -6.81 1.32 22.67
C GLU A 551 -7.43 0.32 21.66
N MET A 552 -8.14 -0.71 22.14
CA MET A 552 -8.85 -1.64 21.26
C MET A 552 -10.01 -0.95 20.53
N GLU A 553 -10.79 -0.14 21.23
CA GLU A 553 -11.89 0.63 20.64
C GLU A 553 -11.35 1.63 19.61
N ARG A 554 -10.28 2.34 19.95
CA ARG A 554 -9.55 3.21 19.03
C ARG A 554 -9.06 2.44 17.80
N ALA A 555 -8.40 1.31 18.00
CA ALA A 555 -7.84 0.49 16.92
C ALA A 555 -8.92 0.07 15.91
N ALA A 556 -10.08 -0.40 16.38
CA ALA A 556 -11.20 -0.77 15.52
C ALA A 556 -11.79 0.45 14.78
N PHE A 557 -11.92 1.58 15.47
CA PHE A 557 -12.42 2.83 14.88
C PHE A 557 -11.47 3.35 13.80
N GLU A 558 -10.15 3.37 14.06
CA GLU A 558 -9.15 3.90 13.13
C GLU A 558 -8.89 2.96 11.95
N TRP A 559 -8.98 1.64 12.14
CA TRP A 559 -8.96 0.69 11.01
C TRP A 559 -10.05 1.03 9.98
N ARG A 560 -11.27 1.29 10.47
CA ARG A 560 -12.37 1.71 9.59
C ARG A 560 -12.08 3.02 8.87
N ARG A 561 -11.55 4.02 9.58
CA ARG A 561 -11.30 5.36 9.01
C ARG A 561 -10.17 5.34 7.99
N GLN A 562 -9.07 4.66 8.30
CA GLN A 562 -7.84 4.71 7.50
C GLN A 562 -7.81 3.66 6.40
N PHE A 563 -8.36 2.47 6.66
CA PHE A 563 -8.29 1.36 5.72
C PHE A 563 -9.65 0.88 5.20
N ARG A 564 -10.71 1.61 5.52
CA ARG A 564 -12.05 1.42 4.94
C ARG A 564 -12.58 -0.01 5.04
N GLY A 565 -12.28 -0.68 6.16
CA GLY A 565 -12.76 -2.01 6.52
C GLY A 565 -13.23 -2.06 7.97
N VAL A 566 -13.88 -3.12 8.37
CA VAL A 566 -14.24 -3.39 9.77
C VAL A 566 -13.26 -4.41 10.30
N ALA A 567 -12.54 -4.10 11.39
CA ALA A 567 -11.63 -5.05 12.01
C ALA A 567 -12.40 -6.28 12.49
N PRO A 568 -12.08 -7.50 11.99
CA PRO A 568 -12.71 -8.72 12.46
C PRO A 568 -12.44 -8.89 13.96
N THR A 569 -13.49 -9.13 14.74
CA THR A 569 -13.37 -9.19 16.20
C THR A 569 -14.16 -10.38 16.76
N LYS A 570 -13.56 -11.12 17.68
CA LYS A 570 -14.16 -12.16 18.50
C LYS A 570 -13.73 -12.00 19.96
N THR A 571 -14.52 -12.52 20.88
CA THR A 571 -14.04 -12.69 22.24
C THR A 571 -13.06 -13.88 22.30
N ASP A 572 -12.19 -13.88 23.29
CA ASP A 572 -11.25 -15.00 23.54
C ASP A 572 -11.95 -16.35 23.70
N ALA A 573 -13.17 -16.37 24.26
CA ALA A 573 -14.02 -17.55 24.38
C ALA A 573 -14.62 -18.03 23.04
N GLN A 574 -14.68 -17.17 22.02
CA GLN A 574 -15.24 -17.49 20.69
C GLN A 574 -14.20 -17.93 19.67
N VAL A 575 -12.90 -17.78 19.99
CA VAL A 575 -11.82 -18.17 19.08
C VAL A 575 -11.76 -19.68 18.93
N LYS A 576 -11.73 -20.14 17.67
CA LYS A 576 -11.66 -21.56 17.29
C LYS A 576 -10.32 -21.85 16.62
N ASP A 577 -9.98 -23.14 16.50
CA ASP A 577 -8.77 -23.60 15.82
C ASP A 577 -8.67 -23.08 14.36
N GLU A 578 -9.82 -22.94 13.68
CA GLU A 578 -9.88 -22.38 12.35
C GLU A 578 -9.45 -20.90 12.32
N ASP A 579 -9.79 -20.12 13.33
CA ASP A 579 -9.38 -18.73 13.47
C ASP A 579 -7.86 -18.63 13.66
N ILE A 580 -7.30 -19.51 14.51
CA ILE A 580 -5.85 -19.62 14.77
C ILE A 580 -5.10 -20.05 13.49
N ALA A 581 -5.70 -20.94 12.70
CA ALA A 581 -5.08 -21.42 11.46
C ALA A 581 -5.00 -20.34 10.38
N LYS A 582 -6.01 -19.48 10.28
CA LYS A 582 -6.17 -18.53 9.17
C LYS A 582 -5.61 -17.13 9.46
N ASN A 583 -5.62 -16.68 10.71
CA ASN A 583 -5.39 -15.29 11.06
C ASN A 583 -4.15 -15.04 11.91
N ASN A 584 -3.54 -13.89 11.76
CA ASN A 584 -2.71 -13.29 12.79
C ASN A 584 -3.62 -12.88 13.94
N LEU A 585 -3.35 -13.36 15.17
CA LEU A 585 -4.18 -13.05 16.33
C LEU A 585 -3.68 -11.78 17.01
N VAL A 586 -4.58 -10.83 17.22
CA VAL A 586 -4.30 -9.60 17.97
C VAL A 586 -5.00 -9.73 19.33
N LEU A 587 -4.23 -10.10 20.35
CA LEU A 587 -4.74 -10.36 21.68
C LEU A 587 -4.75 -9.08 22.52
N TRP A 588 -5.92 -8.65 22.89
CA TRP A 588 -6.13 -7.50 23.77
C TRP A 588 -6.31 -7.98 25.21
N GLY A 589 -5.64 -7.33 26.16
CA GLY A 589 -5.69 -7.67 27.57
C GLY A 589 -4.35 -8.12 28.15
N ASP A 590 -4.44 -8.85 29.23
CA ASP A 590 -3.35 -9.47 29.97
C ASP A 590 -3.63 -10.97 30.20
N PRO A 591 -2.69 -11.75 30.78
CA PRO A 591 -2.86 -13.21 30.98
C PRO A 591 -4.03 -13.60 31.88
N SER A 592 -4.60 -12.69 32.69
CA SER A 592 -5.79 -12.96 33.52
C SER A 592 -7.07 -12.66 32.77
N SER A 593 -7.05 -11.64 31.93
CA SER A 593 -8.25 -11.14 31.23
C SER A 593 -8.49 -11.85 29.90
N ASN A 594 -7.44 -12.34 29.21
CA ASN A 594 -7.55 -13.00 27.91
C ASN A 594 -7.11 -14.46 27.97
N ALA A 595 -8.05 -15.39 27.80
CA ALA A 595 -7.82 -16.83 27.92
C ALA A 595 -6.85 -17.37 26.85
N ILE A 596 -6.76 -16.77 25.67
CA ILE A 596 -5.77 -17.17 24.65
C ILE A 596 -4.37 -16.73 25.08
N LEU A 597 -4.24 -15.50 25.59
CA LEU A 597 -2.96 -14.99 26.10
C LEU A 597 -2.47 -15.79 27.30
N ALA A 598 -3.37 -16.21 28.20
CA ALA A 598 -3.05 -17.11 29.31
C ALA A 598 -2.38 -18.44 28.86
N LYS A 599 -2.84 -19.00 27.74
CA LYS A 599 -2.29 -20.25 27.18
C LYS A 599 -0.88 -20.09 26.59
N ILE A 600 -0.51 -18.89 26.14
CA ILE A 600 0.73 -18.70 25.39
C ILE A 600 1.78 -17.84 26.09
N VAL A 601 1.43 -17.10 27.15
CA VAL A 601 2.34 -16.11 27.77
C VAL A 601 3.65 -16.72 28.23
N ALA A 602 3.63 -17.97 28.74
CA ALA A 602 4.85 -18.68 29.17
C ALA A 602 5.83 -19.01 28.01
N LYS A 603 5.38 -18.89 26.74
CA LYS A 603 6.19 -19.11 25.54
C LYS A 603 6.59 -17.81 24.86
N LEU A 604 6.14 -16.68 25.36
CA LEU A 604 6.52 -15.36 24.86
C LEU A 604 7.83 -14.90 25.52
N PRO A 605 8.61 -13.99 24.90
CA PRO A 605 9.88 -13.53 25.45
C PRO A 605 9.72 -12.50 26.59
N ILE A 606 8.57 -12.46 27.27
CA ILE A 606 8.27 -11.57 28.38
C ILE A 606 7.81 -12.35 29.60
N GLN A 607 7.95 -11.76 30.81
CA GLN A 607 7.30 -12.24 32.01
C GLN A 607 6.26 -11.22 32.46
N TRP A 608 5.03 -11.63 32.65
CA TRP A 608 3.94 -10.73 32.99
C TRP A 608 3.07 -11.31 34.11
N THR A 609 3.14 -10.69 35.29
CA THR A 609 2.37 -11.01 36.47
C THR A 609 1.61 -9.80 36.98
N ALA A 610 0.83 -9.91 38.05
CA ALA A 610 0.11 -8.77 38.65
C ALA A 610 1.06 -7.65 39.10
N ASP A 611 2.27 -7.99 39.56
CA ASP A 611 3.19 -7.04 40.19
C ASP A 611 4.25 -6.51 39.22
N LYS A 612 4.70 -7.36 38.30
CA LYS A 612 5.85 -7.05 37.42
C LYS A 612 5.63 -7.46 36.00
N LEU A 613 6.18 -6.62 35.10
CA LEU A 613 6.39 -6.87 33.69
C LEU A 613 7.90 -6.88 33.42
N VAL A 614 8.45 -7.99 32.90
CA VAL A 614 9.86 -8.07 32.50
C VAL A 614 9.94 -8.13 30.97
N VAL A 615 10.65 -7.17 30.38
CA VAL A 615 10.90 -7.07 28.93
C VAL A 615 12.36 -6.71 28.72
N ASP A 616 13.07 -7.44 27.87
CA ASP A 616 14.49 -7.24 27.58
C ASP A 616 15.34 -7.14 28.85
N GLY A 617 15.13 -8.05 29.81
CA GLY A 617 15.84 -8.10 31.09
C GLY A 617 15.52 -6.97 32.07
N LYS A 618 14.69 -5.99 31.69
CA LYS A 618 14.28 -4.88 32.56
C LYS A 618 12.92 -5.16 33.21
N THR A 619 12.80 -4.79 34.47
CA THR A 619 11.58 -4.96 35.24
C THR A 619 10.84 -3.63 35.35
N TYR A 620 9.53 -3.67 35.05
CA TYR A 620 8.58 -2.54 35.14
C TYR A 620 7.46 -2.90 36.09
N SER A 621 6.84 -1.90 36.73
CA SER A 621 5.60 -2.10 37.52
C SER A 621 4.46 -2.50 36.58
N ALA A 622 3.86 -3.66 36.74
CA ALA A 622 2.72 -4.10 35.94
C ALA A 622 1.43 -3.28 36.21
N ALA A 623 1.39 -2.51 37.30
CA ALA A 623 0.27 -1.60 37.61
C ALA A 623 0.23 -0.37 36.67
N ASP A 624 1.38 0.05 36.16
CA ASP A 624 1.55 1.28 35.38
C ASP A 624 2.12 1.05 33.97
N HIS A 625 2.47 -0.18 33.61
CA HIS A 625 3.08 -0.48 32.31
C HIS A 625 2.37 -1.63 31.62
N ALA A 626 2.27 -1.53 30.31
CA ALA A 626 1.75 -2.59 29.45
C ALA A 626 2.74 -2.92 28.31
N PRO A 627 2.85 -4.21 27.92
CA PRO A 627 3.65 -4.59 26.77
C PRO A 627 2.84 -4.44 25.48
N ILE A 628 3.55 -4.04 24.43
CA ILE A 628 3.13 -4.16 23.03
C ILE A 628 4.18 -5.03 22.34
N LEU A 629 3.79 -6.06 21.61
CA LEU A 629 4.74 -6.83 20.81
C LEU A 629 4.08 -7.60 19.67
N VAL A 630 4.87 -7.93 18.65
CA VAL A 630 4.58 -8.94 17.64
C VAL A 630 5.53 -10.12 17.83
N TYR A 631 5.01 -11.35 17.70
CA TYR A 631 5.81 -12.56 17.86
C TYR A 631 5.23 -13.70 17.01
N PRO A 632 6.01 -14.74 16.63
CA PRO A 632 5.43 -15.94 16.07
C PRO A 632 4.44 -16.57 17.05
N ASN A 633 3.22 -16.87 16.58
CA ASN A 633 2.17 -17.37 17.44
C ASN A 633 2.52 -18.78 17.99
N PRO A 634 2.66 -18.96 19.30
CA PRO A 634 2.97 -20.28 19.88
C PRO A 634 1.92 -21.37 19.59
N LEU A 635 0.71 -21.00 19.17
CA LEU A 635 -0.35 -21.94 18.74
C LEU A 635 -0.30 -22.23 17.22
N ASN A 636 0.32 -21.36 16.43
CA ASN A 636 0.51 -21.53 14.99
C ASN A 636 1.76 -20.76 14.53
N PRO A 637 2.95 -21.37 14.49
CA PRO A 637 4.19 -20.68 14.14
C PRO A 637 4.27 -20.14 12.70
N GLN A 638 3.23 -20.36 11.91
CA GLN A 638 3.09 -19.77 10.57
C GLN A 638 2.41 -18.40 10.58
N LYS A 639 1.90 -17.96 11.71
CA LYS A 639 1.15 -16.72 11.90
C LYS A 639 1.73 -15.91 13.05
N TYR A 640 1.42 -14.62 13.07
CA TYR A 640 1.74 -13.74 14.20
C TYR A 640 0.76 -13.88 15.36
N VAL A 641 1.25 -13.60 16.56
CA VAL A 641 0.47 -13.01 17.64
C VAL A 641 0.94 -11.58 17.87
N VAL A 642 0.00 -10.64 17.99
CA VAL A 642 0.24 -9.26 18.41
C VAL A 642 -0.40 -9.07 19.77
N ILE A 643 0.28 -8.40 20.68
CA ILE A 643 -0.24 -8.07 22.01
C ILE A 643 -0.51 -6.57 22.10
N ASN A 644 -1.75 -6.19 22.44
CA ASN A 644 -2.20 -4.84 22.77
C ASN A 644 -1.83 -3.74 21.74
N SER A 645 -1.84 -4.06 20.46
CA SER A 645 -1.57 -3.11 19.41
C SER A 645 -2.42 -3.35 18.17
N SER A 646 -2.45 -2.36 17.31
CA SER A 646 -2.94 -2.39 15.92
C SER A 646 -1.80 -1.86 15.03
N PHE A 647 -2.11 -1.38 13.79
CA PHE A 647 -1.15 -0.55 13.06
C PHE A 647 -0.75 0.64 13.93
N THR A 648 0.51 1.05 13.85
CA THR A 648 1.13 1.82 14.94
C THR A 648 1.16 3.33 14.71
N TYR A 649 0.93 3.84 13.50
CA TYR A 649 0.76 5.27 13.30
C TYR A 649 -0.62 5.75 13.82
N ARG A 650 -0.69 7.02 14.24
CA ARG A 650 -1.86 7.56 14.95
C ARG A 650 -2.45 8.78 14.23
N GLU A 651 -3.42 9.43 14.85
CA GLU A 651 -4.25 10.51 14.29
C GLU A 651 -3.43 11.70 13.79
N TYR A 652 -2.33 12.03 14.47
CA TYR A 652 -1.42 13.07 14.03
C TYR A 652 -0.75 12.74 12.67
N ASP A 653 -0.48 11.46 12.45
CA ASP A 653 0.17 11.01 11.23
C ASP A 653 -0.77 11.03 10.00
N TYR A 654 -2.10 11.12 10.21
CA TYR A 654 -3.07 11.23 9.11
C TYR A 654 -3.00 12.57 8.40
N LEU A 655 -2.45 13.58 9.03
CA LEU A 655 -2.31 14.94 8.48
C LEU A 655 -1.35 14.97 7.30
N ASN A 656 -0.43 14.01 7.21
CA ASN A 656 0.56 13.94 6.13
C ASN A 656 0.90 12.48 5.77
N ASN A 657 0.87 12.14 4.48
CA ASN A 657 1.12 10.77 4.04
C ASN A 657 2.57 10.30 4.27
N ALA A 658 3.56 11.20 4.35
CA ALA A 658 4.94 10.82 4.66
C ALA A 658 5.09 10.32 6.10
N ARG A 659 4.22 10.77 7.03
CA ARG A 659 4.18 10.29 8.41
C ARG A 659 3.48 8.94 8.59
N GLN A 660 2.65 8.50 7.64
CA GLN A 660 1.92 7.24 7.70
C GLN A 660 2.86 6.06 7.45
N VAL A 661 3.74 5.82 8.41
CA VAL A 661 4.72 4.74 8.46
C VAL A 661 4.67 4.11 9.85
N ALA A 662 5.14 2.86 9.99
CA ALA A 662 5.22 2.19 11.28
C ALA A 662 5.95 3.05 12.33
N LYS A 663 5.44 3.11 13.55
CA LYS A 663 5.97 3.92 14.67
C LYS A 663 6.60 3.08 15.76
N LEU A 664 6.15 1.84 15.92
CA LEU A 664 6.70 0.91 16.89
C LEU A 664 7.37 -0.26 16.18
N PRO A 665 8.51 -0.73 16.71
CA PRO A 665 9.24 -1.86 16.15
C PRO A 665 8.57 -3.20 16.53
N ASP A 666 9.35 -4.27 16.79
CA ASP A 666 8.78 -5.57 17.13
C ASP A 666 8.16 -5.61 18.52
N TRP A 667 8.67 -4.79 19.45
CA TRP A 667 8.16 -4.69 20.81
C TRP A 667 8.33 -3.29 21.40
N ALA A 668 7.46 -2.94 22.35
CA ALA A 668 7.54 -1.73 23.15
C ALA A 668 6.97 -1.94 24.54
N VAL A 669 7.40 -1.12 25.50
CA VAL A 669 6.76 -0.95 26.80
C VAL A 669 6.09 0.40 26.85
N VAL A 670 4.84 0.45 27.25
CA VAL A 670 4.05 1.69 27.40
C VAL A 670 3.91 2.03 28.88
N ASP A 671 4.32 3.24 29.28
CA ASP A 671 4.07 3.80 30.61
C ASP A 671 2.72 4.52 30.62
N LEU A 672 1.75 3.99 31.35
CA LEU A 672 0.38 4.46 31.46
C LEU A 672 0.17 5.62 32.45
N LYS A 673 1.25 6.16 33.02
CA LYS A 673 1.21 7.42 33.77
C LYS A 673 0.97 8.61 32.84
N VAL A 674 1.35 8.44 31.56
CA VAL A 674 1.01 9.37 30.49
C VAL A 674 -0.18 8.79 29.73
N ALA A 675 -1.25 9.58 29.62
CA ALA A 675 -2.43 9.17 28.87
C ALA A 675 -2.11 9.02 27.36
N PRO A 676 -2.78 8.08 26.66
CA PRO A 676 -2.68 8.00 25.20
C PRO A 676 -3.20 9.27 24.53
N ASP A 677 -2.56 9.67 23.44
CA ASP A 677 -2.94 10.84 22.65
C ASP A 677 -2.91 10.56 21.13
N ALA A 678 -3.02 11.61 20.33
CA ALA A 678 -2.99 11.53 18.87
C ALA A 678 -1.61 11.11 18.28
N VAL A 679 -0.56 11.03 19.09
CA VAL A 679 0.81 10.76 18.68
C VAL A 679 1.30 9.41 19.20
N ALA A 680 0.97 9.05 20.45
CA ALA A 680 1.51 7.88 21.13
C ALA A 680 0.46 7.16 22.00
N PRO A 681 0.59 5.85 22.25
CA PRO A 681 -0.31 5.07 23.11
C PRO A 681 -0.11 5.33 24.62
N GLY A 682 0.72 6.26 24.98
CA GLY A 682 1.29 6.63 26.27
C GLY A 682 2.76 6.95 26.10
N ALA A 683 3.52 7.17 27.18
CA ALA A 683 4.97 7.28 27.03
C ALA A 683 5.56 5.91 26.66
N VAL A 684 6.60 5.91 25.83
CA VAL A 684 7.29 4.68 25.37
C VAL A 684 8.73 4.69 25.92
N PRO A 685 8.95 4.20 27.16
CA PRO A 685 10.27 4.20 27.79
C PRO A 685 11.24 3.21 27.16
N ALA A 686 10.74 2.20 26.47
CA ALA A 686 11.55 1.20 25.77
C ALA A 686 10.82 0.64 24.55
N ALA A 687 11.56 0.45 23.47
CA ALA A 687 11.11 -0.23 22.27
C ALA A 687 12.31 -0.80 21.52
N GLY A 688 12.12 -1.87 20.76
CA GLY A 688 13.21 -2.50 20.03
C GLY A 688 12.78 -3.59 19.06
N PHE A 689 13.77 -4.13 18.37
CA PHE A 689 13.61 -5.23 17.41
C PHE A 689 14.10 -6.52 18.02
N PHE A 690 13.47 -7.62 17.68
CA PHE A 690 14.04 -8.95 17.91
C PHE A 690 15.13 -9.24 16.87
N ASP A 691 16.02 -10.17 17.22
CA ASP A 691 16.98 -10.74 16.29
C ASP A 691 16.34 -11.73 15.31
N GLU A 692 17.15 -12.40 14.50
CA GLU A 692 16.69 -13.33 13.47
C GLU A 692 16.02 -14.59 14.06
N ALA A 693 16.32 -14.92 15.33
CA ALA A 693 15.73 -16.03 16.08
C ALA A 693 14.60 -15.59 17.04
N TRP A 694 14.07 -14.38 16.87
CA TRP A 694 13.03 -13.79 17.71
C TRP A 694 13.44 -13.63 19.18
N GLN A 695 14.72 -13.44 19.46
CA GLN A 695 15.24 -13.10 20.79
C GLN A 695 15.45 -11.58 20.87
N PHE A 696 15.48 -11.04 22.10
CA PHE A 696 15.87 -9.65 22.28
C PHE A 696 17.30 -9.45 21.75
N ARG A 697 17.51 -8.39 20.99
CA ARG A 697 18.85 -8.05 20.50
C ARG A 697 19.72 -7.64 21.67
N ALA A 698 20.91 -8.23 21.77
CA ALA A 698 21.90 -7.81 22.75
C ALA A 698 22.16 -6.30 22.58
N SER A 699 22.09 -5.55 23.69
CA SER A 699 22.48 -4.15 23.71
C SER A 699 23.96 -4.06 23.30
N LYS A 700 24.25 -3.39 22.19
CA LYS A 700 25.61 -3.11 21.74
C LYS A 700 26.22 -2.00 22.56
#